data_fb19d0dea2f91b32fa97fda30abd867d
#
_entry.id   fb19d0dea2f91b32fa97fda30abd867d
#
_cell.length_a   1.000
_cell.length_b   1.000
_cell.length_c   1.000
_cell.angle_alpha   90.00
_cell.angle_beta   90.00
_cell.angle_gamma   90.00
#
_symmetry.space_group_name_H-M   'P 1'
#
loop_
_entity.id
_entity.type
_entity.pdbx_description
1 polymer ?
#
loop_
_entity_poly.entity_id
_entity_poly.type
_entity_poly.pdbx_seq_one_letter_code
_entity_poly.pdbx_strand_id
1 'polypeptide(L)'
;MDAVKKPSKAYRAVKAIAEWQKTVWYPVLFAVAGFAAASFGWQAYVPLFYVMAVFVVLSALFCDDIKVMLVPVFLAYFSIGSDGALDTTGHLLSTWNTAGLVNMIIAGSVMGIAFIARFVRDGLVRDVFTRRGMLSFGFVLLLGAFLLNGVGSRYWQPLDLAMGLLEGASLALFYVVVLAVSNHTKGLCAYVCRLCLICGLMICAESWLLIGRLGAAGELFWPENGILKRDNITLGWGVANIISGTLVVLIAPTMYLTYTSRYSVFSYISAVAMFVTTFALNSRNAMLMGSIILVVSIIICLFGKNKTINRLTTLSLFCAAALVVIVTFSVIGFDSLPAFFGRLLRTSDADSGRFGLWQSGLRDYAGAPVFGTGFMHGAEVTPDYNAFSRFYHNMIVELLGATGTVGVLAFLVHIKGVFEICIRKFRVERLLIGLGVAAVIMASMLDNFYFYINMQLFYGSFLALAEVQLEETRAALLASHKRVEAGRKPRVVFTFVEAGMGHIVPEQAICDAFEKKYGNVTEVVRSRFYAETEDEHMKRFERGFVDAVKLQSRSRIFGKLCILGTKLAGNALSQQFVMKMRYPDSKADGRAMRHLRELNADVLFTTHWATAFYANKLSAKDGNRPYTVMFCPDAYSNGMFDIDCNDFLIPTKVGLAKAQHRRMYAGGRGTVVPYPIRGEAFALRGKKYELRRAAGIGDDEFVVLLADGGYGMAKLERTVEELLALKADLRIIAVCGKNEKGAERLRAKKPSAPTRLDVYGYADNMLQLVCMSDVFVGKSGANSMAEPTFFGMPIIITKCITPIESGIKKYYTKIVGNAMYIPDPAKAARTLADMAAHREKAEPYIYRARWCAGEYGADKVADLIYSRVVEITDAPPSDEYKVISYE
;
A
#
# COMPACT_ATOMS: atom_id res chain seq x y z
N MET A 1 -47.66 -0.64 24.43
CA MET A 1 -47.44 0.76 24.04
C MET A 1 -46.59 1.40 25.14
N ASP A 2 -45.25 1.25 25.06
CA ASP A 2 -44.37 1.88 26.02
C ASP A 2 -44.26 3.37 25.69
N ALA A 3 -44.70 4.19 26.64
CA ALA A 3 -44.60 5.63 26.54
C ALA A 3 -43.09 6.01 26.49
N VAL A 4 -42.63 6.37 25.32
CA VAL A 4 -41.25 6.89 25.12
C VAL A 4 -41.08 8.11 26.02
N LYS A 5 -40.43 7.94 27.18
CA LYS A 5 -40.10 9.06 28.11
C LYS A 5 -39.41 10.16 27.32
N LYS A 6 -39.99 11.37 27.30
CA LYS A 6 -39.39 12.53 26.67
C LYS A 6 -38.01 12.75 27.29
N PRO A 7 -36.95 12.86 26.43
CA PRO A 7 -35.56 13.03 26.95
C PRO A 7 -35.46 14.26 27.83
N SER A 8 -34.67 14.15 28.91
CA SER A 8 -34.48 15.23 29.89
C SER A 8 -33.95 16.53 29.21
N LYS A 9 -34.19 17.70 29.83
CA LYS A 9 -33.64 18.97 29.33
C LYS A 9 -32.13 18.92 29.18
N ALA A 10 -31.43 18.29 30.15
CA ALA A 10 -29.97 18.11 30.11
C ALA A 10 -29.52 17.25 28.92
N TYR A 11 -30.20 16.14 28.65
CA TYR A 11 -29.88 15.31 27.48
C TYR A 11 -30.06 16.07 26.16
N ARG A 12 -31.12 16.87 26.03
CA ARG A 12 -31.34 17.71 24.84
C ARG A 12 -30.27 18.78 24.67
N ALA A 13 -29.79 19.41 25.74
CA ALA A 13 -28.70 20.37 25.68
C ALA A 13 -27.39 19.72 25.27
N VAL A 14 -27.02 18.60 25.83
CA VAL A 14 -25.79 17.86 25.48
C VAL A 14 -25.85 17.40 24.01
N LYS A 15 -27.01 16.89 23.55
CA LYS A 15 -27.16 16.52 22.13
C LYS A 15 -27.04 17.72 21.19
N ALA A 16 -27.55 18.88 21.57
CA ALA A 16 -27.40 20.11 20.79
C ALA A 16 -25.94 20.55 20.71
N ILE A 17 -25.17 20.44 21.80
CA ILE A 17 -23.74 20.69 21.80
C ILE A 17 -23.02 19.71 20.89
N ALA A 18 -23.33 18.41 20.94
CA ALA A 18 -22.71 17.42 20.09
C ALA A 18 -23.00 17.64 18.60
N GLU A 19 -24.22 18.05 18.24
CA GLU A 19 -24.54 18.43 16.85
C GLU A 19 -23.80 19.72 16.41
N TRP A 20 -23.69 20.72 17.31
CA TRP A 20 -22.91 21.92 17.05
C TRP A 20 -21.42 21.60 16.80
N GLN A 21 -20.84 20.65 17.55
CA GLN A 21 -19.46 20.21 17.38
C GLN A 21 -19.16 19.61 15.99
N LYS A 22 -20.16 19.12 15.27
CA LYS A 22 -20.01 18.66 13.87
C LYS A 22 -19.86 19.81 12.89
N THR A 23 -20.18 21.04 13.30
CA THR A 23 -20.08 22.22 12.45
C THR A 23 -18.66 22.77 12.38
N VAL A 24 -18.41 23.68 11.43
CA VAL A 24 -17.12 24.38 11.29
C VAL A 24 -16.79 25.28 12.49
N TRP A 25 -17.78 25.68 13.26
CA TRP A 25 -17.63 26.59 14.40
C TRP A 25 -16.89 25.95 15.57
N TYR A 26 -16.98 24.64 15.75
CA TYR A 26 -16.23 23.96 16.82
C TYR A 26 -14.71 24.06 16.65
N PRO A 27 -14.08 23.65 15.51
CA PRO A 27 -12.64 23.86 15.34
C PRO A 27 -12.23 25.33 15.31
N VAL A 28 -13.09 26.25 14.81
CA VAL A 28 -12.82 27.70 14.86
C VAL A 28 -12.79 28.21 16.29
N LEU A 29 -13.77 27.85 17.13
CA LEU A 29 -13.79 28.26 18.54
C LEU A 29 -12.58 27.65 19.29
N PHE A 30 -12.22 26.41 18.99
CA PHE A 30 -11.06 25.76 19.58
C PHE A 30 -9.77 26.51 19.20
N ALA A 31 -9.61 26.90 17.95
CA ALA A 31 -8.47 27.71 17.49
C ALA A 31 -8.44 29.12 18.11
N VAL A 32 -9.60 29.77 18.26
CA VAL A 32 -9.68 31.09 18.93
C VAL A 32 -9.29 30.96 20.41
N ALA A 33 -9.74 29.92 21.08
CA ALA A 33 -9.34 29.66 22.47
C ALA A 33 -7.82 29.38 22.55
N GLY A 34 -7.28 28.59 21.61
CA GLY A 34 -5.85 28.34 21.51
C GLY A 34 -5.02 29.58 21.24
N PHE A 35 -5.47 30.42 20.29
CA PHE A 35 -4.87 31.73 20.01
C PHE A 35 -4.85 32.65 21.24
N ALA A 36 -5.96 32.73 21.96
CA ALA A 36 -6.05 33.51 23.19
C ALA A 36 -5.09 32.95 24.24
N ALA A 37 -5.02 31.62 24.40
CA ALA A 37 -4.12 30.96 25.30
C ALA A 37 -2.65 31.29 24.99
N ALA A 38 -2.25 31.16 23.71
CA ALA A 38 -0.89 31.47 23.28
C ALA A 38 -0.51 32.95 23.41
N SER A 39 -1.51 33.86 23.30
CA SER A 39 -1.27 35.30 23.17
C SER A 39 -1.31 36.06 24.47
N PHE A 40 -2.10 35.65 25.46
CA PHE A 40 -2.31 36.41 26.70
C PHE A 40 -1.46 35.90 27.89
N GLY A 41 -0.63 34.90 27.68
CA GLY A 41 0.23 34.31 28.69
C GLY A 41 -0.46 33.20 29.47
N TRP A 42 0.36 32.37 30.02
CA TRP A 42 0.00 31.07 30.61
C TRP A 42 -1.00 31.16 31.77
N GLN A 43 -0.81 32.11 32.69
CA GLN A 43 -1.66 32.19 33.89
C GLN A 43 -3.10 32.60 33.57
N ALA A 44 -3.31 33.40 32.50
CA ALA A 44 -4.63 33.89 32.11
C ALA A 44 -5.48 32.82 31.40
N TYR A 45 -4.88 31.81 30.79
CA TYR A 45 -5.61 30.89 29.95
C TYR A 45 -5.76 29.44 30.49
N VAL A 46 -5.19 29.12 31.63
CA VAL A 46 -5.44 27.83 32.31
C VAL A 46 -6.92 27.43 32.31
N PRO A 47 -7.89 28.32 32.62
CA PRO A 47 -9.31 28.01 32.51
C PRO A 47 -9.75 27.60 31.13
N LEU A 48 -9.15 28.17 30.06
CA LEU A 48 -9.46 27.80 28.66
C LEU A 48 -9.05 26.36 28.33
N PHE A 49 -7.93 25.88 28.87
CA PHE A 49 -7.53 24.49 28.73
C PHE A 49 -8.56 23.53 29.32
N TYR A 50 -9.13 23.85 30.47
CA TYR A 50 -10.19 23.04 31.06
C TYR A 50 -11.48 23.11 30.25
N VAL A 51 -11.84 24.27 29.69
CA VAL A 51 -12.96 24.39 28.76
C VAL A 51 -12.75 23.54 27.52
N MET A 52 -11.54 23.58 26.95
CA MET A 52 -11.18 22.71 25.81
C MET A 52 -11.29 21.22 26.18
N ALA A 53 -10.79 20.83 27.36
CA ALA A 53 -10.89 19.47 27.86
C ALA A 53 -12.35 19.03 28.03
N VAL A 54 -13.22 19.88 28.56
CA VAL A 54 -14.67 19.59 28.68
C VAL A 54 -15.29 19.38 27.29
N PHE A 55 -14.98 20.21 26.32
CA PHE A 55 -15.48 20.02 24.95
C PHE A 55 -15.00 18.71 24.33
N VAL A 56 -13.75 18.31 24.57
CA VAL A 56 -13.23 17.01 24.09
C VAL A 56 -13.96 15.85 24.76
N VAL A 57 -14.20 15.93 26.08
CA VAL A 57 -14.97 14.92 26.82
C VAL A 57 -16.41 14.83 26.29
N LEU A 58 -17.08 15.97 26.05
CA LEU A 58 -18.42 15.99 25.48
C LEU A 58 -18.43 15.37 24.06
N SER A 59 -17.43 15.67 23.23
CA SER A 59 -17.25 15.04 21.91
C SER A 59 -17.09 13.54 22.03
N ALA A 60 -16.25 13.07 22.97
CA ALA A 60 -15.99 11.66 23.17
C ALA A 60 -17.23 10.88 23.63
N LEU A 61 -18.05 11.49 24.48
CA LEU A 61 -19.22 10.82 25.06
C LEU A 61 -20.45 10.86 24.14
N PHE A 62 -20.70 11.97 23.47
CA PHE A 62 -22.01 12.27 22.87
C PHE A 62 -22.01 12.53 21.38
N CYS A 63 -20.87 12.90 20.78
CA CYS A 63 -20.80 13.10 19.33
C CYS A 63 -20.67 11.77 18.61
N ASP A 64 -21.52 11.50 17.63
CA ASP A 64 -21.48 10.27 16.84
C ASP A 64 -20.40 10.30 15.72
N ASP A 65 -19.97 11.49 15.29
CA ASP A 65 -18.96 11.63 14.25
C ASP A 65 -17.53 11.66 14.84
N ILE A 66 -16.80 10.57 14.67
CA ILE A 66 -15.47 10.39 15.25
C ILE A 66 -14.43 11.41 14.77
N LYS A 67 -14.56 11.98 13.55
CA LYS A 67 -13.59 12.95 13.02
C LYS A 67 -13.46 14.20 13.87
N VAL A 68 -14.50 14.52 14.69
CA VAL A 68 -14.49 15.66 15.62
C VAL A 68 -13.36 15.51 16.65
N MET A 69 -12.99 14.29 17.01
CA MET A 69 -11.87 14.01 17.92
C MET A 69 -10.49 14.42 17.35
N LEU A 70 -10.38 14.68 16.05
CA LEU A 70 -9.14 15.18 15.45
C LEU A 70 -8.90 16.67 15.71
N VAL A 71 -9.91 17.43 16.14
CA VAL A 71 -9.75 18.87 16.44
C VAL A 71 -8.63 19.14 17.45
N PRO A 72 -8.63 18.53 18.64
CA PRO A 72 -7.54 18.74 19.61
C PRO A 72 -6.20 18.20 19.11
N VAL A 73 -6.20 17.13 18.30
CA VAL A 73 -4.96 16.55 17.75
C VAL A 73 -4.24 17.56 16.85
N PHE A 74 -4.97 18.31 16.04
CA PHE A 74 -4.41 19.27 15.10
C PHE A 74 -4.19 20.67 15.67
N LEU A 75 -4.88 21.06 16.75
CA LEU A 75 -4.87 22.43 17.24
C LEU A 75 -4.25 22.61 18.63
N ALA A 76 -4.36 21.60 19.52
CA ALA A 76 -3.91 21.77 20.90
C ALA A 76 -2.39 22.00 21.04
N TYR A 77 -1.57 21.36 20.22
CA TYR A 77 -0.12 21.57 20.24
C TYR A 77 0.27 23.02 19.97
N PHE A 78 -0.40 23.67 19.03
CA PHE A 78 -0.14 25.06 18.63
C PHE A 78 -0.76 26.10 19.59
N SER A 79 -1.54 25.65 20.56
CA SER A 79 -2.10 26.49 21.62
C SER A 79 -1.15 26.69 22.80
N ILE A 80 0.06 26.14 22.77
CA ILE A 80 1.03 26.25 23.84
C ILE A 80 1.68 27.65 23.76
N GLY A 81 1.47 28.45 24.80
CA GLY A 81 2.07 29.78 24.94
C GLY A 81 3.34 29.77 25.79
N SER A 82 4.14 30.80 25.67
CA SER A 82 5.24 31.09 26.58
C SER A 82 4.80 32.13 27.63
N ASP A 83 5.37 32.10 28.82
CA ASP A 83 5.03 33.00 29.95
C ASP A 83 5.43 34.48 29.73
N GLY A 84 5.55 34.93 28.50
CA GLY A 84 5.87 36.34 28.18
C GLY A 84 7.34 36.72 28.35
N ALA A 85 8.18 35.90 28.96
CA ALA A 85 9.61 36.03 28.86
C ALA A 85 10.07 35.35 27.58
N LEU A 86 10.50 36.12 26.60
CA LEU A 86 11.18 35.65 25.38
C LEU A 86 12.51 35.00 25.81
N ASP A 87 12.43 33.75 26.27
CA ASP A 87 13.66 32.98 26.50
C ASP A 87 14.19 32.50 25.15
N THR A 88 15.32 33.09 24.76
CA THR A 88 16.04 32.79 23.52
C THR A 88 16.56 31.34 23.43
N THR A 89 16.48 30.58 24.52
CA THR A 89 16.98 29.20 24.59
C THR A 89 16.02 28.15 24.06
N GLY A 90 14.77 28.50 23.74
CA GLY A 90 13.81 27.61 23.09
C GLY A 90 13.36 26.40 23.92
N HIS A 91 13.55 26.42 25.23
CA HIS A 91 13.17 25.32 26.09
C HIS A 91 11.72 25.41 26.54
N LEU A 92 10.87 24.62 25.90
CA LEU A 92 9.44 24.50 26.17
C LEU A 92 9.14 24.19 27.66
N LEU A 93 10.02 23.54 28.37
CA LEU A 93 9.82 23.09 29.76
C LEU A 93 10.48 23.99 30.81
N SER A 94 11.45 24.83 30.44
CA SER A 94 12.17 25.68 31.39
C SER A 94 11.45 26.99 31.72
N THR A 95 10.51 27.41 30.88
CA THR A 95 9.76 28.66 31.05
C THR A 95 8.43 28.48 31.81
N TRP A 96 8.05 27.27 32.17
CA TRP A 96 6.78 26.99 32.83
C TRP A 96 6.92 26.95 34.34
N ASN A 97 6.09 27.71 35.03
CA ASN A 97 5.96 27.49 36.45
C ASN A 97 5.31 26.14 36.73
N THR A 98 5.68 25.53 37.87
CA THR A 98 5.22 24.18 38.23
C THR A 98 3.70 24.04 38.22
N ALA A 99 2.96 25.07 38.63
CA ALA A 99 1.50 25.05 38.68
C ALA A 99 0.89 25.01 37.27
N GLY A 100 1.42 25.80 36.33
CA GLY A 100 0.99 25.78 34.95
C GLY A 100 1.24 24.44 34.24
N LEU A 101 2.43 23.86 34.45
CA LEU A 101 2.78 22.54 33.91
C LEU A 101 1.84 21.45 34.47
N VAL A 102 1.56 21.45 35.78
CA VAL A 102 0.62 20.51 36.42
C VAL A 102 -0.79 20.63 35.81
N ASN A 103 -1.31 21.84 35.64
CA ASN A 103 -2.64 22.06 35.06
C ASN A 103 -2.71 21.58 33.61
N MET A 104 -1.67 21.80 32.80
CA MET A 104 -1.61 21.31 31.43
C MET A 104 -1.57 19.79 31.38
N ILE A 105 -0.77 19.16 32.26
CA ILE A 105 -0.70 17.71 32.34
C ILE A 105 -2.08 17.13 32.71
N ILE A 106 -2.79 17.76 33.69
CA ILE A 106 -4.13 17.32 34.08
C ILE A 106 -5.10 17.45 32.92
N ALA A 107 -5.21 18.63 32.30
CA ALA A 107 -6.13 18.86 31.19
C ALA A 107 -5.78 17.97 29.98
N GLY A 108 -4.50 17.84 29.64
CA GLY A 108 -4.02 16.95 28.57
C GLY A 108 -4.31 15.46 28.87
N SER A 109 -4.15 15.04 30.12
CA SER A 109 -4.49 13.67 30.53
C SER A 109 -5.99 13.39 30.42
N VAL A 110 -6.84 14.32 30.81
CA VAL A 110 -8.30 14.22 30.67
C VAL A 110 -8.69 14.11 29.19
N MET A 111 -8.12 14.94 28.33
CA MET A 111 -8.35 14.86 26.88
C MET A 111 -7.86 13.53 26.30
N GLY A 112 -6.67 13.09 26.70
CA GLY A 112 -6.09 11.82 26.25
C GLY A 112 -6.93 10.60 26.67
N ILE A 113 -7.37 10.57 27.94
CA ILE A 113 -8.25 9.50 28.43
C ILE A 113 -9.58 9.50 27.67
N ALA A 114 -10.20 10.66 27.46
CA ALA A 114 -11.43 10.78 26.68
C ALA A 114 -11.24 10.28 25.22
N PHE A 115 -10.12 10.61 24.59
CA PHE A 115 -9.76 10.14 23.26
C PHE A 115 -9.61 8.61 23.24
N ILE A 116 -8.83 8.04 24.15
CA ILE A 116 -8.61 6.58 24.24
C ILE A 116 -9.95 5.86 24.52
N ALA A 117 -10.74 6.35 25.48
CA ALA A 117 -12.04 5.77 25.79
C ALA A 117 -12.97 5.74 24.57
N ARG A 118 -12.98 6.82 23.80
CA ARG A 118 -13.73 6.89 22.55
C ARG A 118 -13.24 5.87 21.52
N PHE A 119 -11.93 5.76 21.33
CA PHE A 119 -11.32 4.81 20.41
C PHE A 119 -11.63 3.34 20.77
N VAL A 120 -11.60 3.05 22.08
CA VAL A 120 -11.98 1.71 22.58
C VAL A 120 -13.46 1.44 22.32
N ARG A 121 -14.33 2.39 22.68
CA ARG A 121 -15.79 2.24 22.53
C ARG A 121 -16.21 1.99 21.09
N ASP A 122 -15.64 2.70 20.14
CA ASP A 122 -16.02 2.62 18.73
C ASP A 122 -15.24 1.53 17.97
N GLY A 123 -14.42 0.74 18.65
CA GLY A 123 -13.64 -0.35 18.06
C GLY A 123 -12.42 0.09 17.21
N LEU A 124 -12.06 1.39 17.22
CA LEU A 124 -10.92 1.90 16.44
C LEU A 124 -9.60 1.29 16.88
N VAL A 125 -9.46 0.92 18.15
CA VAL A 125 -8.25 0.21 18.62
C VAL A 125 -8.07 -1.09 17.85
N ARG A 126 -9.16 -1.85 17.61
CA ARG A 126 -9.12 -3.04 16.76
C ARG A 126 -8.69 -2.68 15.33
N ASP A 127 -9.22 -1.61 14.77
CA ASP A 127 -8.90 -1.16 13.41
C ASP A 127 -7.43 -0.76 13.28
N VAL A 128 -6.85 -0.10 14.28
CA VAL A 128 -5.42 0.24 14.33
C VAL A 128 -4.55 -1.00 14.14
N PHE A 129 -4.90 -2.12 14.76
CA PHE A 129 -4.13 -3.36 14.68
C PHE A 129 -4.50 -4.25 13.48
N THR A 130 -5.72 -4.17 12.98
CA THR A 130 -6.22 -5.05 11.92
C THR A 130 -6.17 -4.41 10.54
N ARG A 131 -6.40 -3.09 10.42
CA ARG A 131 -6.30 -2.36 9.17
C ARG A 131 -4.84 -2.11 8.81
N ARG A 132 -4.37 -2.79 7.79
CA ARG A 132 -3.02 -2.59 7.27
C ARG A 132 -3.06 -1.66 6.07
N GLY A 133 -2.53 -0.46 6.26
CA GLY A 133 -2.32 0.50 5.19
C GLY A 133 -1.21 0.05 4.23
N MET A 134 -1.15 0.67 3.06
CA MET A 134 -0.12 0.41 2.05
C MET A 134 1.30 0.70 2.55
N LEU A 135 1.44 1.66 3.48
CA LEU A 135 2.71 2.05 4.08
C LEU A 135 3.07 1.28 5.35
N SER A 136 2.18 0.43 5.88
CA SER A 136 2.43 -0.27 7.15
C SER A 136 3.76 -1.02 7.16
N PHE A 137 4.14 -1.66 6.05
CA PHE A 137 5.43 -2.35 5.95
C PHE A 137 6.63 -1.37 6.00
N GLY A 138 6.52 -0.23 5.31
CA GLY A 138 7.55 0.83 5.34
C GLY A 138 7.73 1.40 6.75
N PHE A 139 6.64 1.66 7.48
CA PHE A 139 6.69 2.13 8.87
C PHE A 139 7.28 1.09 9.82
N VAL A 140 6.94 -0.19 9.66
CA VAL A 140 7.54 -1.27 10.47
C VAL A 140 9.05 -1.38 10.22
N LEU A 141 9.50 -1.21 8.98
CA LEU A 141 10.93 -1.20 8.67
C LEU A 141 11.63 0.03 9.27
N LEU A 142 11.02 1.21 9.18
CA LEU A 142 11.56 2.43 9.79
C LEU A 142 11.64 2.30 11.31
N LEU A 143 10.57 1.84 11.96
CA LEU A 143 10.58 1.59 13.41
C LEU A 143 11.68 0.59 13.79
N GLY A 144 11.81 -0.52 13.05
CA GLY A 144 12.86 -1.51 13.29
C GLY A 144 14.26 -0.92 13.12
N ALA A 145 14.49 -0.11 12.08
CA ALA A 145 15.76 0.57 11.86
C ALA A 145 16.08 1.59 12.96
N PHE A 146 15.06 2.34 13.41
CA PHE A 146 15.20 3.32 14.49
C PHE A 146 15.44 2.65 15.85
N LEU A 147 14.83 1.50 16.11
CA LEU A 147 15.13 0.71 17.32
C LEU A 147 16.56 0.13 17.33
N LEU A 148 17.12 -0.09 16.15
CA LEU A 148 18.49 -0.60 16.00
C LEU A 148 19.54 0.52 15.89
N ASN A 149 19.14 1.79 16.03
CA ASN A 149 20.04 2.93 15.92
C ASN A 149 21.21 2.79 16.90
N GLY A 150 22.42 3.03 16.42
CA GLY A 150 23.64 2.99 17.21
C GLY A 150 24.11 1.61 17.70
N VAL A 151 23.35 0.52 17.46
CA VAL A 151 23.73 -0.82 17.92
C VAL A 151 25.08 -1.24 17.33
N GLY A 152 26.01 -1.64 18.22
CA GLY A 152 27.37 -1.99 17.86
C GLY A 152 28.31 -0.79 17.74
N SER A 153 27.86 0.43 17.90
CA SER A 153 28.68 1.62 18.05
C SER A 153 29.17 1.76 19.51
N ARG A 154 30.38 2.27 19.68
CA ARG A 154 30.92 2.63 21.01
C ARG A 154 30.13 3.75 21.72
N TYR A 155 29.32 4.48 20.98
CA TYR A 155 28.51 5.60 21.47
C TYR A 155 27.11 5.22 21.88
N TRP A 156 26.70 3.98 21.64
CA TRP A 156 25.34 3.52 21.94
C TRP A 156 24.97 3.67 23.41
N GLN A 157 23.81 4.19 23.66
CA GLN A 157 23.23 4.38 25.00
C GLN A 157 21.80 3.81 25.07
N PRO A 158 21.32 3.36 26.24
CA PRO A 158 19.92 2.92 26.37
C PRO A 158 18.88 3.96 25.94
N LEU A 159 19.22 5.26 26.04
CA LEU A 159 18.38 6.36 25.59
C LEU A 159 18.20 6.39 24.04
N ASP A 160 19.13 5.83 23.27
CA ASP A 160 18.99 5.66 21.82
C ASP A 160 17.80 4.76 21.47
N LEU A 161 17.57 3.70 22.24
CA LEU A 161 16.41 2.83 22.09
C LEU A 161 15.09 3.59 22.36
N ALA A 162 15.06 4.40 23.40
CA ALA A 162 13.89 5.21 23.76
C ALA A 162 13.60 6.26 22.68
N MET A 163 14.62 6.95 22.17
CA MET A 163 14.48 7.91 21.10
C MET A 163 14.07 7.23 19.78
N GLY A 164 14.67 6.09 19.45
CA GLY A 164 14.27 5.33 18.27
C GLY A 164 12.82 4.86 18.33
N LEU A 165 12.34 4.44 19.51
CA LEU A 165 10.94 4.10 19.72
C LEU A 165 10.03 5.33 19.58
N LEU A 166 10.39 6.45 20.20
CA LEU A 166 9.62 7.70 20.12
C LEU A 166 9.47 8.15 18.67
N GLU A 167 10.57 8.27 17.94
CA GLU A 167 10.59 8.75 16.56
C GLU A 167 9.85 7.80 15.60
N GLY A 168 10.12 6.50 15.70
CA GLY A 168 9.47 5.52 14.82
C GLY A 168 7.99 5.31 15.13
N ALA A 169 7.61 5.32 16.40
CA ALA A 169 6.22 5.16 16.81
C ALA A 169 5.39 6.41 16.47
N SER A 170 5.89 7.62 16.70
CA SER A 170 5.16 8.86 16.40
C SER A 170 4.93 9.04 14.89
N LEU A 171 5.91 8.72 14.04
CA LEU A 171 5.74 8.69 12.58
C LEU A 171 4.60 7.77 12.14
N ALA A 172 4.50 6.58 12.72
CA ALA A 172 3.48 5.60 12.38
C ALA A 172 2.11 5.94 13.00
N LEU A 173 2.09 6.52 14.21
CA LEU A 173 0.88 6.72 15.01
C LEU A 173 -0.17 7.54 14.25
N PHE A 174 0.21 8.71 13.75
CA PHE A 174 -0.73 9.61 13.08
C PHE A 174 -1.28 9.01 11.78
N TYR A 175 -0.45 8.28 11.04
CA TYR A 175 -0.91 7.56 9.87
C TYR A 175 -1.95 6.49 10.22
N VAL A 176 -1.68 5.66 11.23
CA VAL A 176 -2.57 4.56 11.62
C VAL A 176 -3.87 5.09 12.24
N VAL A 177 -3.79 6.12 13.08
CA VAL A 177 -4.96 6.76 13.69
C VAL A 177 -5.90 7.36 12.64
N VAL A 178 -5.37 8.13 11.69
CA VAL A 178 -6.19 8.74 10.65
C VAL A 178 -6.79 7.70 9.71
N LEU A 179 -6.06 6.63 9.39
CA LEU A 179 -6.61 5.49 8.66
C LEU A 179 -7.73 4.77 9.43
N ALA A 180 -7.59 4.56 10.73
CA ALA A 180 -8.63 3.94 11.55
C ALA A 180 -9.90 4.83 11.57
N VAL A 181 -9.73 6.13 11.78
CA VAL A 181 -10.84 7.09 11.74
C VAL A 181 -11.57 7.08 10.40
N SER A 182 -10.86 6.91 9.29
CA SER A 182 -11.47 6.89 7.95
C SER A 182 -12.46 5.74 7.71
N ASN A 183 -12.39 4.65 8.48
CA ASN A 183 -13.36 3.56 8.41
C ASN A 183 -14.74 3.95 8.94
N HIS A 184 -14.79 4.93 9.84
CA HIS A 184 -15.99 5.28 10.61
C HIS A 184 -16.58 6.64 10.22
N THR A 185 -15.99 7.36 9.25
CA THR A 185 -16.49 8.67 8.82
C THR A 185 -16.27 8.92 7.34
N LYS A 186 -17.13 9.77 6.75
CA LYS A 186 -17.01 10.21 5.35
C LYS A 186 -16.46 11.63 5.26
N GLY A 187 -15.81 11.94 4.14
CA GLY A 187 -15.32 13.30 3.87
C GLY A 187 -14.15 13.73 4.76
N LEU A 188 -13.38 12.75 5.28
CA LEU A 188 -12.28 12.98 6.21
C LEU A 188 -11.21 13.89 5.61
N CYS A 189 -10.87 13.74 4.32
CA CYS A 189 -9.83 14.52 3.67
C CYS A 189 -10.16 16.02 3.69
N ALA A 190 -11.36 16.41 3.26
CA ALA A 190 -11.79 17.80 3.29
C ALA A 190 -11.88 18.35 4.73
N TYR A 191 -12.23 17.52 5.70
CA TYR A 191 -12.29 17.92 7.10
C TYR A 191 -10.90 18.21 7.66
N VAL A 192 -9.92 17.33 7.48
CA VAL A 192 -8.54 17.53 7.95
C VAL A 192 -7.90 18.73 7.24
N CYS A 193 -8.12 18.89 5.92
CA CYS A 193 -7.64 20.08 5.22
C CYS A 193 -8.22 21.39 5.80
N ARG A 194 -9.49 21.38 6.27
CA ARG A 194 -10.06 22.53 6.99
C ARG A 194 -9.38 22.77 8.34
N LEU A 195 -9.05 21.70 9.07
CA LEU A 195 -8.26 21.82 10.30
C LEU A 195 -6.89 22.43 10.01
N CYS A 196 -6.22 21.98 8.94
CA CYS A 196 -4.95 22.58 8.49
C CYS A 196 -5.08 24.07 8.14
N LEU A 197 -6.14 24.45 7.45
CA LEU A 197 -6.41 25.87 7.14
C LEU A 197 -6.61 26.70 8.41
N ILE A 198 -7.45 26.22 9.34
CA ILE A 198 -7.72 26.89 10.62
C ILE A 198 -6.45 26.98 11.45
N CYS A 199 -5.68 25.90 11.54
CA CYS A 199 -4.38 25.87 12.22
C CYS A 199 -3.41 26.90 11.62
N GLY A 200 -3.29 26.95 10.29
CA GLY A 200 -2.41 27.90 9.62
C GLY A 200 -2.81 29.35 9.85
N LEU A 201 -4.11 29.64 9.85
CA LEU A 201 -4.60 31.01 10.16
C LEU A 201 -4.34 31.37 11.63
N MET A 202 -4.50 30.45 12.56
CA MET A 202 -4.18 30.66 13.97
C MET A 202 -2.69 30.98 14.14
N ILE A 203 -1.79 30.20 13.53
CA ILE A 203 -0.34 30.43 13.56
C ILE A 203 0.03 31.77 12.91
N CYS A 204 -0.61 32.17 11.81
CA CYS A 204 -0.40 33.48 11.20
C CYS A 204 -0.79 34.60 12.19
N ALA A 205 -1.96 34.49 12.83
CA ALA A 205 -2.42 35.49 13.80
C ALA A 205 -1.47 35.63 15.00
N GLU A 206 -1.01 34.51 15.56
CA GLU A 206 -0.02 34.47 16.64
C GLU A 206 1.30 35.12 16.22
N SER A 207 1.80 34.79 15.03
CA SER A 207 3.05 35.33 14.51
C SER A 207 2.97 36.85 14.30
N TRP A 208 1.88 37.35 13.70
CA TRP A 208 1.71 38.78 13.46
C TRP A 208 1.49 39.56 14.75
N LEU A 209 0.78 38.98 15.74
CA LEU A 209 0.62 39.61 17.05
C LEU A 209 1.97 39.73 17.77
N LEU A 210 2.80 38.65 17.73
CA LEU A 210 4.13 38.65 18.32
C LEU A 210 5.05 39.70 17.64
N ILE A 211 5.08 39.75 16.30
CA ILE A 211 5.85 40.72 15.54
C ILE A 211 5.41 42.13 15.91
N GLY A 212 4.09 42.38 16.03
CA GLY A 212 3.56 43.66 16.45
C GLY A 212 4.01 44.07 17.87
N ARG A 213 3.99 43.16 18.82
CA ARG A 213 4.45 43.36 20.20
C ARG A 213 5.95 43.67 20.27
N LEU A 214 6.77 42.88 19.57
CA LEU A 214 8.21 43.11 19.49
C LEU A 214 8.55 44.42 18.82
N GLY A 215 7.77 44.81 17.78
CA GLY A 215 7.91 46.13 17.15
C GLY A 215 7.59 47.26 18.09
N ALA A 216 6.49 47.18 18.84
CA ALA A 216 6.09 48.16 19.84
C ALA A 216 7.09 48.28 21.01
N ALA A 217 7.73 47.19 21.37
CA ALA A 217 8.77 47.16 22.42
C ALA A 217 10.16 47.64 21.92
N GLY A 218 10.32 47.86 20.60
CA GLY A 218 11.64 48.18 20.01
C GLY A 218 12.60 46.99 19.95
N GLU A 219 12.12 45.78 20.15
CA GLU A 219 12.91 44.52 20.22
C GLU A 219 12.94 43.76 18.90
N LEU A 220 12.24 44.26 17.86
CA LEU A 220 12.13 43.58 16.58
C LEU A 220 13.38 43.72 15.72
N PHE A 221 14.09 44.85 15.83
CA PHE A 221 15.29 45.13 15.02
C PHE A 221 16.49 45.46 15.87
N TRP A 222 17.67 45.14 15.37
CA TRP A 222 18.93 45.57 15.98
C TRP A 222 19.08 47.08 15.81
N PRO A 223 19.27 47.86 16.92
CA PRO A 223 19.39 49.33 16.83
C PRO A 223 20.56 49.80 15.94
N GLU A 224 21.61 49.02 15.91
CA GLU A 224 22.90 49.36 15.24
C GLU A 224 22.81 49.25 13.71
N ASN A 225 21.96 48.38 13.15
CA ASN A 225 21.98 48.10 11.73
C ASN A 225 20.58 47.83 11.11
N GLY A 226 19.51 48.01 11.88
CA GLY A 226 18.15 47.77 11.41
C GLY A 226 17.82 46.35 10.97
N ILE A 227 18.63 45.37 11.37
CA ILE A 227 18.45 43.95 11.02
C ILE A 227 17.39 43.37 11.95
N LEU A 228 16.47 42.54 11.39
CA LEU A 228 15.47 41.83 12.15
C LEU A 228 16.13 40.87 13.17
N LYS A 229 15.79 41.00 14.45
CA LYS A 229 16.18 40.08 15.52
C LYS A 229 15.31 38.84 15.46
N ARG A 230 15.61 37.95 14.54
CA ARG A 230 14.84 36.72 14.26
C ARG A 230 14.70 35.82 15.48
N ASP A 231 15.73 35.74 16.31
CA ASP A 231 15.78 34.86 17.48
C ASP A 231 14.79 35.29 18.57
N ASN A 232 14.32 36.55 18.53
CA ASN A 232 13.25 37.05 19.39
C ASN A 232 11.85 36.54 18.92
N ILE A 233 11.74 36.02 17.67
CA ILE A 233 10.46 35.58 17.12
C ILE A 233 10.28 34.11 17.49
N THR A 234 9.78 33.86 18.70
CA THR A 234 9.50 32.51 19.22
C THR A 234 8.10 32.41 19.77
N LEU A 235 7.34 31.41 19.36
CA LEU A 235 6.09 31.01 19.99
C LEU A 235 6.38 29.89 20.99
N GLY A 236 5.50 29.66 21.96
CA GLY A 236 5.72 28.66 23.00
C GLY A 236 5.98 27.24 22.51
N TRP A 237 5.65 26.95 21.26
CA TRP A 237 5.82 25.64 20.61
C TRP A 237 6.93 25.62 19.54
N GLY A 238 7.57 26.76 19.21
CA GLY A 238 8.63 26.73 18.22
C GLY A 238 9.24 28.09 17.89
N VAL A 239 10.48 28.04 17.38
CA VAL A 239 11.23 29.19 16.89
C VAL A 239 10.85 29.52 15.44
N ALA A 240 11.27 30.69 14.93
CA ALA A 240 10.91 31.20 13.60
C ALA A 240 11.04 30.17 12.46
N ASN A 241 12.04 29.26 12.49
CA ASN A 241 12.20 28.22 11.48
C ASN A 241 11.09 27.19 11.56
N ILE A 242 10.76 26.70 12.76
CA ILE A 242 9.71 25.68 12.99
C ILE A 242 8.35 26.26 12.63
N ILE A 243 8.08 27.51 13.02
CA ILE A 243 6.85 28.24 12.70
C ILE A 243 6.70 28.34 11.18
N SER A 244 7.71 28.86 10.50
CA SER A 244 7.70 29.03 9.05
C SER A 244 7.58 27.70 8.30
N GLY A 245 8.32 26.68 8.72
CA GLY A 245 8.24 25.33 8.13
C GLY A 245 6.85 24.70 8.29
N THR A 246 6.22 24.91 9.44
CA THR A 246 4.84 24.48 9.69
C THR A 246 3.86 25.16 8.72
N LEU A 247 3.97 26.47 8.54
CA LEU A 247 3.12 27.20 7.60
C LEU A 247 3.31 26.70 6.17
N VAL A 248 4.55 26.44 5.72
CA VAL A 248 4.83 25.89 4.38
C VAL A 248 4.12 24.55 4.17
N VAL A 249 4.16 23.66 5.17
CA VAL A 249 3.51 22.35 5.11
C VAL A 249 1.98 22.47 5.01
N LEU A 250 1.39 23.52 5.60
CA LEU A 250 -0.06 23.78 5.60
C LEU A 250 -0.57 24.46 4.31
N ILE A 251 0.32 25.00 3.45
CA ILE A 251 -0.08 25.62 2.17
C ILE A 251 -0.78 24.60 1.26
N ALA A 252 -0.19 23.43 1.04
CA ALA A 252 -0.70 22.46 0.06
C ALA A 252 -2.09 21.89 0.43
N PRO A 253 -2.40 21.45 1.68
CA PRO A 253 -3.75 21.06 2.07
C PRO A 253 -4.75 22.23 2.07
N THR A 254 -4.30 23.48 2.26
CA THR A 254 -5.14 24.66 2.09
C THR A 254 -5.47 24.88 0.60
N MET A 255 -4.52 24.65 -0.30
CA MET A 255 -4.74 24.68 -1.75
C MET A 255 -5.63 23.52 -2.24
N TYR A 256 -5.65 22.37 -1.55
CA TYR A 256 -6.66 21.34 -1.79
C TYR A 256 -8.09 21.88 -1.62
N LEU A 257 -8.34 22.69 -0.59
CA LEU A 257 -9.65 23.35 -0.39
C LEU A 257 -9.93 24.40 -1.47
N THR A 258 -8.92 25.09 -1.97
CA THR A 258 -9.04 25.99 -3.12
C THR A 258 -9.59 25.25 -4.34
N TYR A 259 -9.13 24.01 -4.55
CA TYR A 259 -9.56 23.20 -5.69
C TYR A 259 -10.94 22.53 -5.50
N THR A 260 -11.29 22.14 -4.27
CA THR A 260 -12.46 21.28 -3.97
C THR A 260 -13.63 22.00 -3.31
N SER A 261 -13.38 23.12 -2.63
CA SER A 261 -14.40 23.83 -1.84
C SER A 261 -15.12 24.93 -2.63
N ARG A 262 -16.36 25.19 -2.25
CA ARG A 262 -17.09 26.39 -2.71
C ARG A 262 -16.47 27.72 -2.23
N TYR A 263 -15.69 27.70 -1.17
CA TYR A 263 -14.96 28.83 -0.60
C TYR A 263 -13.51 28.93 -1.13
N SER A 264 -13.31 28.63 -2.41
CA SER A 264 -11.99 28.55 -3.05
C SER A 264 -11.17 29.83 -2.90
N VAL A 265 -11.78 31.00 -3.02
CA VAL A 265 -11.11 32.31 -2.88
C VAL A 265 -10.57 32.48 -1.48
N PHE A 266 -11.38 32.22 -0.45
CA PHE A 266 -10.95 32.32 0.94
C PHE A 266 -9.78 31.39 1.24
N SER A 267 -9.86 30.14 0.80
CA SER A 267 -8.77 29.18 0.98
C SER A 267 -7.49 29.58 0.26
N TYR A 268 -7.61 30.16 -0.93
CA TYR A 268 -6.48 30.69 -1.68
C TYR A 268 -5.80 31.85 -0.95
N ILE A 269 -6.58 32.84 -0.52
CA ILE A 269 -6.06 33.99 0.25
C ILE A 269 -5.38 33.50 1.54
N SER A 270 -5.95 32.51 2.21
CA SER A 270 -5.35 31.91 3.41
C SER A 270 -3.99 31.26 3.12
N ALA A 271 -3.86 30.53 2.00
CA ALA A 271 -2.58 29.94 1.60
C ALA A 271 -1.52 30.99 1.28
N VAL A 272 -1.93 32.07 0.62
CA VAL A 272 -1.06 33.23 0.35
C VAL A 272 -0.66 33.92 1.66
N ALA A 273 -1.60 34.12 2.60
CA ALA A 273 -1.30 34.68 3.91
C ALA A 273 -0.28 33.86 4.71
N MET A 274 -0.41 32.53 4.69
CA MET A 274 0.60 31.63 5.28
C MET A 274 1.98 31.85 4.64
N PHE A 275 2.03 31.96 3.33
CA PHE A 275 3.28 32.19 2.59
C PHE A 275 3.88 33.56 2.93
N VAL A 276 3.08 34.65 2.93
CA VAL A 276 3.54 36.01 3.30
C VAL A 276 4.06 36.01 4.75
N THR A 277 3.43 35.31 5.66
CA THR A 277 3.89 35.18 7.04
C THR A 277 5.29 34.52 7.11
N THR A 278 5.63 33.56 6.24
CA THR A 278 6.98 33.00 6.21
C THR A 278 8.07 33.99 5.82
N PHE A 279 7.72 35.04 5.02
CA PHE A 279 8.64 36.15 4.73
C PHE A 279 8.82 37.04 5.96
N ALA A 280 7.73 37.38 6.67
CA ALA A 280 7.81 38.18 7.88
C ALA A 280 8.67 37.53 8.97
N LEU A 281 8.66 36.19 9.02
CA LEU A 281 9.50 35.37 9.93
C LEU A 281 10.97 35.22 9.46
N ASN A 282 11.31 35.73 8.28
CA ASN A 282 12.65 35.75 7.69
C ASN A 282 13.38 34.39 7.68
N SER A 283 12.67 33.30 7.37
CA SER A 283 13.23 31.96 7.23
C SER A 283 13.55 31.64 5.77
N ARG A 284 14.85 31.70 5.37
CA ARG A 284 15.29 31.47 3.98
C ARG A 284 14.82 30.11 3.41
N ASN A 285 14.94 29.07 4.21
CA ASN A 285 14.46 27.73 3.83
C ASN A 285 12.94 27.73 3.56
N ALA A 286 12.16 28.28 4.47
CA ALA A 286 10.71 28.33 4.34
C ALA A 286 10.27 29.22 3.17
N MET A 287 10.96 30.34 2.91
CA MET A 287 10.69 31.19 1.75
C MET A 287 10.87 30.42 0.44
N LEU A 288 12.01 29.72 0.28
CA LEU A 288 12.31 28.95 -0.92
C LEU A 288 11.30 27.79 -1.09
N MET A 289 11.14 26.98 -0.06
CA MET A 289 10.24 25.82 -0.11
C MET A 289 8.77 26.25 -0.24
N GLY A 290 8.36 27.28 0.48
CA GLY A 290 7.01 27.85 0.38
C GLY A 290 6.71 28.38 -1.02
N SER A 291 7.67 29.05 -1.66
CA SER A 291 7.55 29.49 -3.05
C SER A 291 7.32 28.31 -4.00
N ILE A 292 8.13 27.26 -3.89
CA ILE A 292 8.00 26.05 -4.72
C ILE A 292 6.62 25.40 -4.48
N ILE A 293 6.24 25.17 -3.23
CA ILE A 293 4.98 24.50 -2.88
C ILE A 293 3.78 25.32 -3.36
N LEU A 294 3.78 26.63 -3.15
CA LEU A 294 2.70 27.52 -3.59
C LEU A 294 2.58 27.55 -5.11
N VAL A 295 3.70 27.78 -5.82
CA VAL A 295 3.72 27.84 -7.29
C VAL A 295 3.28 26.52 -7.91
N VAL A 296 3.83 25.38 -7.44
CA VAL A 296 3.43 24.06 -7.94
C VAL A 296 1.95 23.81 -7.64
N SER A 297 1.45 24.16 -6.45
CA SER A 297 0.03 24.02 -6.10
C SER A 297 -0.86 24.86 -7.03
N ILE A 298 -0.45 26.11 -7.36
CA ILE A 298 -1.16 26.97 -8.30
C ILE A 298 -1.19 26.35 -9.70
N ILE A 299 -0.03 25.89 -10.20
CA ILE A 299 0.07 25.24 -11.50
C ILE A 299 -0.86 24.01 -11.57
N ILE A 300 -0.88 23.20 -10.51
CA ILE A 300 -1.78 22.04 -10.43
C ILE A 300 -3.24 22.48 -10.47
N CYS A 301 -3.62 23.53 -9.76
CA CYS A 301 -4.98 24.06 -9.75
C CYS A 301 -5.37 24.61 -11.13
N LEU A 302 -4.46 25.25 -11.88
CA LEU A 302 -4.70 25.78 -13.23
C LEU A 302 -5.00 24.68 -14.25
N PHE A 303 -4.40 23.50 -14.12
CA PHE A 303 -4.69 22.34 -14.96
C PHE A 303 -5.99 21.61 -14.57
N GLY A 304 -6.65 22.04 -13.52
CA GLY A 304 -7.96 21.54 -13.10
C GLY A 304 -9.07 21.92 -14.08
N LYS A 305 -10.19 21.20 -14.03
CA LYS A 305 -11.32 21.39 -14.96
C LYS A 305 -12.22 22.58 -14.62
N ASN A 306 -12.03 23.23 -13.45
CA ASN A 306 -12.87 24.30 -12.99
C ASN A 306 -12.39 25.65 -13.53
N LYS A 307 -13.02 26.13 -14.63
CA LYS A 307 -12.65 27.38 -15.30
C LYS A 307 -12.73 28.62 -14.41
N THR A 308 -13.65 28.66 -13.45
CA THR A 308 -13.82 29.80 -12.52
C THR A 308 -12.63 29.85 -11.56
N ILE A 309 -12.24 28.71 -10.98
CA ILE A 309 -11.06 28.61 -10.12
C ILE A 309 -9.81 29.01 -10.90
N ASN A 310 -9.66 28.53 -12.15
CA ASN A 310 -8.50 28.83 -12.96
C ASN A 310 -8.35 30.35 -13.22
N ARG A 311 -9.43 31.03 -13.54
CA ARG A 311 -9.41 32.51 -13.76
C ARG A 311 -9.09 33.28 -12.48
N LEU A 312 -9.77 32.92 -11.39
CA LEU A 312 -9.54 33.57 -10.07
C LEU A 312 -8.11 33.33 -9.58
N THR A 313 -7.60 32.08 -9.71
CA THR A 313 -6.23 31.74 -9.30
C THR A 313 -5.20 32.48 -10.16
N THR A 314 -5.40 32.58 -11.48
CA THR A 314 -4.52 33.35 -12.36
C THR A 314 -4.51 34.85 -12.01
N LEU A 315 -5.68 35.45 -11.85
CA LEU A 315 -5.78 36.86 -11.47
C LEU A 315 -5.13 37.09 -10.09
N SER A 316 -5.42 36.23 -9.11
CA SER A 316 -4.87 36.38 -7.77
C SER A 316 -3.34 36.18 -7.75
N LEU A 317 -2.79 35.39 -8.65
CA LEU A 317 -1.34 35.24 -8.79
C LEU A 317 -0.70 36.55 -9.23
N PHE A 318 -1.28 37.21 -10.22
CA PHE A 318 -0.81 38.50 -10.68
C PHE A 318 -0.95 39.56 -9.57
N CYS A 319 -2.09 39.58 -8.87
CA CYS A 319 -2.31 40.55 -7.74
C CYS A 319 -1.35 40.26 -6.57
N ALA A 320 -1.12 39.00 -6.23
CA ALA A 320 -0.19 38.62 -5.16
C ALA A 320 1.25 38.97 -5.53
N ALA A 321 1.67 38.66 -6.77
CA ALA A 321 2.99 39.05 -7.26
C ALA A 321 3.19 40.57 -7.26
N ALA A 322 2.20 41.34 -7.73
CA ALA A 322 2.22 42.81 -7.70
C ALA A 322 2.26 43.33 -6.25
N LEU A 323 1.47 42.75 -5.34
CA LEU A 323 1.44 43.13 -3.94
C LEU A 323 2.79 42.82 -3.26
N VAL A 324 3.38 41.67 -3.50
CA VAL A 324 4.72 41.35 -2.97
C VAL A 324 5.76 42.34 -3.48
N VAL A 325 5.71 42.69 -4.77
CA VAL A 325 6.60 43.69 -5.35
C VAL A 325 6.36 45.04 -4.68
N ILE A 326 5.10 45.50 -4.57
CA ILE A 326 4.75 46.78 -3.97
C ILE A 326 5.16 46.85 -2.49
N VAL A 327 4.84 45.83 -1.70
CA VAL A 327 5.21 45.76 -0.28
C VAL A 327 6.72 45.73 -0.11
N THR A 328 7.43 44.94 -0.94
CA THR A 328 8.89 44.88 -0.95
C THR A 328 9.48 46.24 -1.23
N PHE A 329 8.97 46.95 -2.24
CA PHE A 329 9.41 48.30 -2.58
C PHE A 329 9.03 49.35 -1.55
N SER A 330 7.86 49.21 -0.92
CA SER A 330 7.38 50.18 0.07
C SER A 330 8.06 50.03 1.44
N VAL A 331 8.37 48.82 1.86
CA VAL A 331 8.92 48.55 3.21
C VAL A 331 10.45 48.63 3.22
N ILE A 332 11.09 48.24 2.12
CA ILE A 332 12.56 48.12 2.07
C ILE A 332 13.21 49.38 1.49
N GLY A 333 12.45 50.21 0.73
CA GLY A 333 12.99 51.35 -0.03
C GLY A 333 13.91 50.90 -1.19
N PHE A 334 14.04 51.73 -2.20
CA PHE A 334 14.85 51.43 -3.40
C PHE A 334 16.32 51.21 -3.07
N ASP A 335 16.86 51.93 -2.08
CA ASP A 335 18.27 51.86 -1.70
C ASP A 335 18.64 50.63 -0.86
N SER A 336 17.66 49.97 -0.21
CA SER A 336 17.88 48.80 0.59
C SER A 336 17.67 47.47 -0.17
N LEU A 337 17.09 47.53 -1.39
CA LEU A 337 16.89 46.33 -2.23
C LEU A 337 18.17 45.58 -2.56
N PRO A 338 19.29 46.23 -2.95
CA PRO A 338 20.56 45.55 -3.15
C PRO A 338 21.08 44.89 -1.87
N ALA A 339 20.84 45.47 -0.70
CA ALA A 339 21.22 44.90 0.58
C ALA A 339 20.35 43.69 0.95
N PHE A 340 19.05 43.72 0.65
CA PHE A 340 18.14 42.58 0.86
C PHE A 340 18.52 41.39 -0.05
N PHE A 341 18.65 41.63 -1.35
CA PHE A 341 19.08 40.58 -2.30
C PHE A 341 20.53 40.17 -2.04
N GLY A 342 21.41 41.06 -1.65
CA GLY A 342 22.79 40.79 -1.24
C GLY A 342 22.84 39.87 -0.02
N ARG A 343 21.88 39.99 0.93
CA ARG A 343 21.74 39.09 2.08
C ARG A 343 21.11 37.74 1.71
N LEU A 344 20.16 37.75 0.81
CA LEU A 344 19.56 36.48 0.27
C LEU A 344 20.59 35.69 -0.53
N LEU A 345 21.49 36.37 -1.22
CA LEU A 345 22.52 35.83 -2.11
C LEU A 345 23.92 35.79 -1.49
N ARG A 346 24.13 36.28 -0.26
CA ARG A 346 25.45 36.24 0.41
C ARG A 346 25.92 34.80 0.55
N THR A 347 26.92 34.47 -0.23
CA THR A 347 27.57 33.15 -0.28
C THR A 347 28.47 32.90 0.92
N SER A 348 28.95 33.93 1.63
CA SER A 348 29.89 33.81 2.78
C SER A 348 29.22 33.24 4.07
N ASP A 349 27.88 33.41 4.25
CA ASP A 349 27.12 32.84 5.38
C ASP A 349 26.01 31.91 4.89
N ALA A 350 26.15 31.41 3.67
CA ALA A 350 25.07 30.70 3.00
C ALA A 350 24.66 29.41 3.73
N ASP A 351 25.60 28.73 4.35
CA ASP A 351 25.38 27.40 4.99
C ASP A 351 25.03 27.49 6.48
N SER A 352 25.24 28.67 7.11
CA SER A 352 24.99 28.85 8.57
C SER A 352 25.64 27.75 9.41
N GLY A 353 26.85 27.29 9.05
CA GLY A 353 27.57 26.22 9.74
C GLY A 353 27.09 24.78 9.39
N ARG A 354 26.10 24.65 8.52
CA ARG A 354 25.48 23.33 8.22
C ARG A 354 26.42 22.35 7.52
N PHE A 355 27.31 22.84 6.65
CA PHE A 355 28.28 21.96 5.97
C PHE A 355 29.23 21.28 6.97
N GLY A 356 29.61 21.97 8.04
CA GLY A 356 30.40 21.38 9.13
C GLY A 356 29.63 20.25 9.83
N LEU A 357 28.34 20.47 10.14
CA LEU A 357 27.47 19.45 10.72
C LEU A 357 27.27 18.25 9.78
N TRP A 358 27.06 18.49 8.48
CA TRP A 358 26.93 17.40 7.49
C TRP A 358 28.21 16.60 7.37
N GLN A 359 29.36 17.25 7.39
CA GLN A 359 30.65 16.56 7.39
C GLN A 359 30.84 15.71 8.65
N SER A 360 30.41 16.20 9.82
CA SER A 360 30.41 15.42 11.07
C SER A 360 29.51 14.20 10.97
N GLY A 361 28.27 14.34 10.49
CA GLY A 361 27.35 13.23 10.30
C GLY A 361 27.87 12.17 9.31
N LEU A 362 28.57 12.59 8.25
CA LEU A 362 29.21 11.66 7.33
C LEU A 362 30.41 10.94 7.94
N ARG A 363 31.16 11.59 8.85
CA ARG A 363 32.22 10.93 9.63
C ARG A 363 31.65 9.90 10.58
N ASP A 364 30.57 10.23 11.27
CA ASP A 364 29.85 9.31 12.14
C ASP A 364 29.34 8.09 11.39
N TYR A 365 28.76 8.31 10.20
CA TYR A 365 28.39 7.22 9.29
C TYR A 365 29.60 6.36 8.90
N ALA A 366 30.73 6.95 8.56
CA ALA A 366 31.93 6.20 8.20
C ALA A 366 32.47 5.36 9.37
N GLY A 367 32.34 5.83 10.62
CA GLY A 367 32.69 5.10 11.83
C GLY A 367 31.74 3.96 12.21
N ALA A 368 30.45 4.04 11.84
CA ALA A 368 29.43 3.05 12.15
C ALA A 368 28.44 2.87 10.99
N PRO A 369 28.85 2.28 9.83
CA PRO A 369 28.09 2.36 8.59
C PRO A 369 26.82 1.51 8.57
N VAL A 370 26.67 0.52 9.43
CA VAL A 370 25.51 -0.41 9.40
C VAL A 370 24.30 0.18 10.13
N PHE A 371 24.47 0.51 11.41
CA PHE A 371 23.38 0.99 12.29
C PHE A 371 23.59 2.43 12.78
N GLY A 372 24.62 3.14 12.30
CA GLY A 372 24.93 4.49 12.71
C GLY A 372 25.54 4.56 14.12
N THR A 373 25.66 5.77 14.64
CA THR A 373 26.18 6.06 15.99
C THR A 373 25.11 6.23 17.05
N GLY A 374 23.83 6.26 16.66
CA GLY A 374 22.69 6.50 17.55
C GLY A 374 22.19 7.93 17.51
N PHE A 375 20.92 8.13 17.85
CA PHE A 375 20.29 9.47 17.90
C PHE A 375 20.88 10.38 18.97
N MET A 376 21.47 9.80 20.01
CA MET A 376 22.02 10.57 21.12
C MET A 376 23.48 10.99 20.94
N HIS A 377 24.18 10.40 19.96
CA HIS A 377 25.63 10.67 19.76
C HIS A 377 25.90 12.07 19.23
N GLY A 378 25.07 12.64 18.39
CA GLY A 378 25.23 14.01 17.86
C GLY A 378 25.48 15.08 18.94
N ALA A 379 25.30 14.74 20.19
CA ALA A 379 25.56 15.47 21.42
C ALA A 379 26.98 15.90 21.63
N GLU A 380 27.88 15.01 21.38
CA GLU A 380 29.30 15.25 21.65
C GLU A 380 29.90 16.17 20.60
N VAL A 381 29.26 16.32 19.45
CA VAL A 381 29.77 17.10 18.30
C VAL A 381 29.55 18.61 18.48
N THR A 382 28.58 19.03 19.29
CA THR A 382 28.26 20.44 19.57
C THR A 382 27.98 20.64 21.07
N PRO A 383 29.03 20.88 21.90
CA PRO A 383 28.90 21.00 23.35
C PRO A 383 27.92 22.09 23.83
N ASP A 384 27.73 23.14 23.02
CA ASP A 384 26.87 24.30 23.32
C ASP A 384 25.36 24.03 23.03
N TYR A 385 24.99 22.90 22.47
CA TYR A 385 23.61 22.54 22.22
C TYR A 385 23.06 21.57 23.26
N ASN A 386 21.88 21.85 23.77
CA ASN A 386 21.18 21.01 24.74
C ASN A 386 20.81 19.64 24.19
N ALA A 387 20.67 18.67 25.11
CA ALA A 387 20.47 17.24 24.85
C ALA A 387 19.39 16.84 23.81
N PHE A 388 18.45 17.71 23.50
CA PHE A 388 17.35 17.44 22.58
C PHE A 388 17.46 18.11 21.20
N SER A 389 18.52 18.87 20.91
CA SER A 389 18.62 19.68 19.66
C SER A 389 19.78 19.25 18.73
N ARG A 390 20.12 18.01 18.73
CA ARG A 390 21.38 17.45 18.21
C ARG A 390 21.29 16.87 16.83
N PHE A 391 20.75 17.60 15.93
CA PHE A 391 20.54 17.13 14.58
C PHE A 391 21.54 17.77 13.63
N TYR A 392 21.93 16.99 12.59
CA TYR A 392 22.81 17.49 11.54
C TYR A 392 22.14 18.49 10.58
N HIS A 393 20.91 18.93 10.88
CA HIS A 393 20.09 19.84 10.05
C HIS A 393 19.93 19.36 8.60
N ASN A 394 19.89 18.05 8.39
CA ASN A 394 19.58 17.39 7.13
C ASN A 394 19.11 15.97 7.40
N MET A 395 17.90 15.65 7.00
CA MET A 395 17.27 14.35 7.26
C MET A 395 18.09 13.15 6.72
N ILE A 396 18.71 13.29 5.55
CA ILE A 396 19.50 12.18 4.98
C ILE A 396 20.79 11.97 5.76
N VAL A 397 21.46 13.07 6.13
CA VAL A 397 22.67 13.00 6.96
C VAL A 397 22.34 12.44 8.34
N GLU A 398 21.20 12.84 8.92
CA GLU A 398 20.70 12.31 10.18
C GLU A 398 20.43 10.79 10.11
N LEU A 399 19.74 10.33 9.06
CA LEU A 399 19.51 8.91 8.84
C LEU A 399 20.84 8.14 8.67
N LEU A 400 21.79 8.69 7.91
CA LEU A 400 23.11 8.07 7.75
C LEU A 400 23.89 8.03 9.06
N GLY A 401 24.01 9.16 9.74
CA GLY A 401 24.78 9.28 10.98
C GLY A 401 24.18 8.47 12.13
N ALA A 402 22.89 8.66 12.41
CA ALA A 402 22.23 8.05 13.55
C ALA A 402 21.81 6.59 13.33
N THR A 403 21.34 6.22 12.13
CA THR A 403 20.76 4.88 11.86
C THR A 403 21.50 4.07 10.79
N GLY A 404 22.53 4.64 10.18
CA GLY A 404 23.36 3.97 9.20
C GLY A 404 22.64 3.58 7.89
N THR A 405 23.25 2.67 7.16
CA THR A 405 22.72 2.12 5.90
C THR A 405 21.34 1.46 6.10
N VAL A 406 21.11 0.83 7.24
CA VAL A 406 19.83 0.14 7.55
C VAL A 406 18.69 1.15 7.60
N GLY A 407 18.88 2.32 8.24
CA GLY A 407 17.89 3.39 8.27
C GLY A 407 17.59 3.97 6.90
N VAL A 408 18.63 4.25 6.11
CA VAL A 408 18.44 4.76 4.74
C VAL A 408 17.71 3.75 3.84
N LEU A 409 18.05 2.47 3.92
CA LEU A 409 17.35 1.43 3.15
C LEU A 409 15.87 1.30 3.57
N ALA A 410 15.59 1.36 4.88
CA ALA A 410 14.21 1.37 5.38
C ALA A 410 13.44 2.60 4.87
N PHE A 411 14.09 3.78 4.89
CA PHE A 411 13.51 5.02 4.36
C PHE A 411 13.25 4.93 2.85
N LEU A 412 14.17 4.39 2.05
CA LEU A 412 13.96 4.22 0.61
C LEU A 412 12.77 3.29 0.29
N VAL A 413 12.58 2.22 1.07
CA VAL A 413 11.42 1.35 0.95
C VAL A 413 10.14 2.10 1.30
N HIS A 414 10.16 2.91 2.36
CA HIS A 414 9.03 3.75 2.76
C HIS A 414 8.67 4.78 1.69
N ILE A 415 9.66 5.55 1.20
CA ILE A 415 9.49 6.57 0.16
C ILE A 415 8.96 5.98 -1.15
N LYS A 416 9.39 4.78 -1.53
CA LYS A 416 8.80 4.08 -2.67
C LYS A 416 7.28 3.93 -2.52
N GLY A 417 6.82 3.50 -1.33
CA GLY A 417 5.40 3.39 -1.03
C GLY A 417 4.67 4.74 -1.09
N VAL A 418 5.30 5.80 -0.59
CA VAL A 418 4.77 7.18 -0.65
C VAL A 418 4.56 7.63 -2.10
N PHE A 419 5.57 7.44 -2.96
CA PHE A 419 5.46 7.73 -4.39
C PHE A 419 4.31 6.96 -5.04
N GLU A 420 4.18 5.68 -4.70
CA GLU A 420 3.14 4.83 -5.24
C GLU A 420 1.74 5.33 -4.89
N ILE A 421 1.48 5.70 -3.64
CA ILE A 421 0.20 6.26 -3.20
C ILE A 421 -0.10 7.58 -3.92
N CYS A 422 0.87 8.46 -4.06
CA CYS A 422 0.67 9.79 -4.63
C CYS A 422 0.44 9.74 -6.15
N ILE A 423 1.13 8.86 -6.88
CA ILE A 423 1.13 8.84 -8.35
C ILE A 423 0.11 7.84 -8.92
N ARG A 424 -0.20 6.76 -8.19
CA ARG A 424 -1.13 5.72 -8.64
C ARG A 424 -2.52 6.31 -8.92
N LYS A 425 -3.11 6.04 -10.11
CA LYS A 425 -4.43 6.58 -10.49
C LYS A 425 -4.51 8.09 -10.30
N PHE A 426 -3.65 8.81 -10.98
CA PHE A 426 -3.46 10.26 -10.88
C PHE A 426 -4.77 11.05 -10.65
N ARG A 427 -4.81 11.85 -9.59
CA ARG A 427 -5.87 12.77 -9.24
C ARG A 427 -5.25 14.06 -8.70
N VAL A 428 -5.78 15.19 -9.14
CA VAL A 428 -5.32 16.53 -8.71
C VAL A 428 -5.42 16.68 -7.19
N GLU A 429 -6.53 16.22 -6.61
CA GLU A 429 -6.79 16.29 -5.17
C GLU A 429 -5.71 15.54 -4.37
N ARG A 430 -5.35 14.32 -4.80
CA ARG A 430 -4.34 13.53 -4.12
C ARG A 430 -2.93 14.07 -4.32
N LEU A 431 -2.66 14.67 -5.48
CA LEU A 431 -1.38 15.30 -5.73
C LEU A 431 -1.17 16.52 -4.80
N LEU A 432 -2.22 17.33 -4.56
CA LEU A 432 -2.16 18.42 -3.61
C LEU A 432 -1.89 17.95 -2.18
N ILE A 433 -2.52 16.86 -1.73
CA ILE A 433 -2.16 16.22 -0.44
C ILE A 433 -0.72 15.71 -0.45
N GLY A 434 -0.29 15.07 -1.53
CA GLY A 434 1.09 14.59 -1.72
C GLY A 434 2.12 15.71 -1.69
N LEU A 435 1.78 16.92 -2.14
CA LEU A 435 2.64 18.10 -1.99
C LEU A 435 2.83 18.50 -0.52
N GLY A 436 1.83 18.30 0.35
CA GLY A 436 2.01 18.49 1.79
C GLY A 436 3.03 17.50 2.37
N VAL A 437 3.00 16.25 1.93
CA VAL A 437 4.04 15.25 2.27
C VAL A 437 5.42 15.68 1.73
N ALA A 438 5.46 16.10 0.48
CA ALA A 438 6.70 16.60 -0.15
C ALA A 438 7.25 17.84 0.57
N ALA A 439 6.40 18.72 1.07
CA ALA A 439 6.79 19.91 1.83
C ALA A 439 7.56 19.52 3.12
N VAL A 440 7.08 18.51 3.86
CA VAL A 440 7.80 18.01 5.05
C VAL A 440 9.17 17.46 4.67
N ILE A 441 9.24 16.62 3.63
CA ILE A 441 10.51 16.03 3.18
C ILE A 441 11.48 17.11 2.70
N MET A 442 11.01 18.05 1.86
CA MET A 442 11.84 19.13 1.32
C MET A 442 12.38 20.05 2.43
N ALA A 443 11.51 20.45 3.37
CA ALA A 443 11.91 21.25 4.52
C ALA A 443 12.97 20.52 5.36
N SER A 444 12.87 19.19 5.45
CA SER A 444 13.80 18.35 6.20
C SER A 444 15.18 18.17 5.52
N MET A 445 15.33 18.58 4.27
CA MET A 445 16.65 18.60 3.61
C MET A 445 17.57 19.72 4.09
N LEU A 446 17.01 20.78 4.66
CA LEU A 446 17.76 21.94 5.17
C LEU A 446 17.53 22.18 6.68
N ASP A 447 16.76 21.32 7.32
CA ASP A 447 16.51 21.26 8.76
C ASP A 447 16.02 19.85 9.12
N ASN A 448 15.70 19.55 10.40
CA ASN A 448 15.31 18.20 10.82
C ASN A 448 13.81 18.06 11.06
N PHE A 449 12.98 18.72 10.26
CA PHE A 449 11.53 18.72 10.41
C PHE A 449 10.91 17.32 10.44
N TYR A 450 11.49 16.35 9.74
CA TYR A 450 11.00 14.97 9.73
C TYR A 450 10.94 14.32 11.12
N PHE A 451 11.80 14.77 12.04
CA PHE A 451 11.90 14.28 13.41
C PHE A 451 11.12 15.12 14.44
N TYR A 452 10.45 16.20 14.04
CA TYR A 452 9.61 16.98 14.94
C TYR A 452 8.19 16.43 14.97
N ILE A 453 7.64 16.22 16.18
CA ILE A 453 6.34 15.57 16.37
C ILE A 453 5.18 16.30 15.67
N ASN A 454 5.20 17.62 15.62
CA ASN A 454 4.21 18.41 14.88
C ASN A 454 4.29 18.17 13.37
N MET A 455 5.48 17.97 12.83
CA MET A 455 5.68 17.64 11.41
C MET A 455 5.29 16.19 11.12
N GLN A 456 5.56 15.27 12.04
CA GLN A 456 5.13 13.88 11.95
C GLN A 456 3.62 13.74 11.97
N LEU A 457 2.91 14.59 12.73
CA LEU A 457 1.45 14.69 12.71
C LEU A 457 0.95 14.97 11.29
N PHE A 458 1.49 16.00 10.62
CA PHE A 458 1.08 16.35 9.26
C PHE A 458 1.52 15.29 8.26
N TYR A 459 2.77 14.82 8.34
CA TYR A 459 3.31 13.80 7.45
C TYR A 459 2.47 12.51 7.48
N GLY A 460 2.26 11.94 8.65
CA GLY A 460 1.47 10.73 8.83
C GLY A 460 0.01 10.90 8.41
N SER A 461 -0.59 12.03 8.79
CA SER A 461 -1.98 12.34 8.42
C SER A 461 -2.15 12.50 6.92
N PHE A 462 -1.26 13.23 6.23
CA PHE A 462 -1.36 13.42 4.77
C PHE A 462 -1.14 12.12 4.01
N LEU A 463 -0.24 11.26 4.47
CA LEU A 463 -0.08 9.93 3.91
C LEU A 463 -1.35 9.10 4.03
N ALA A 464 -1.99 9.11 5.19
CA ALA A 464 -3.25 8.41 5.40
C ALA A 464 -4.36 8.96 4.49
N LEU A 465 -4.48 10.30 4.38
CA LEU A 465 -5.47 10.94 3.51
C LEU A 465 -5.23 10.63 2.02
N ALA A 466 -3.96 10.61 1.57
CA ALA A 466 -3.62 10.24 0.20
C ALA A 466 -4.01 8.78 -0.09
N GLU A 467 -3.83 7.88 0.88
CA GLU A 467 -4.24 6.48 0.76
C GLU A 467 -5.78 6.36 0.73
N VAL A 468 -6.49 7.03 1.61
CA VAL A 468 -7.96 7.06 1.63
C VAL A 468 -8.51 7.55 0.29
N GLN A 469 -7.96 8.63 -0.26
CA GLN A 469 -8.35 9.12 -1.59
C GLN A 469 -8.02 8.13 -2.71
N LEU A 470 -6.94 7.38 -2.60
CA LEU A 470 -6.62 6.32 -3.54
C LEU A 470 -7.67 5.20 -3.46
N GLU A 471 -8.06 4.79 -2.25
CA GLU A 471 -9.11 3.79 -2.03
C GLU A 471 -10.46 4.25 -2.58
N GLU A 472 -10.87 5.48 -2.31
CA GLU A 472 -12.09 6.08 -2.86
C GLU A 472 -12.06 6.13 -4.40
N THR A 473 -10.92 6.50 -4.99
CA THR A 473 -10.74 6.54 -6.45
C THR A 473 -10.87 5.13 -7.04
N ARG A 474 -10.32 4.12 -6.37
CA ARG A 474 -10.39 2.72 -6.80
C ARG A 474 -11.81 2.18 -6.65
N ALA A 475 -12.47 2.47 -5.54
CA ALA A 475 -13.86 2.09 -5.33
C ALA A 475 -14.78 2.71 -6.40
N ALA A 476 -14.61 3.98 -6.71
CA ALA A 476 -15.35 4.66 -7.77
C ALA A 476 -15.08 4.04 -9.16
N LEU A 477 -13.82 3.68 -9.46
CA LEU A 477 -13.48 2.98 -10.69
C LEU A 477 -14.17 1.61 -10.76
N LEU A 478 -14.16 0.85 -9.67
CA LEU A 478 -14.80 -0.47 -9.62
C LEU A 478 -16.32 -0.39 -9.77
N ALA A 479 -16.94 0.65 -9.19
CA ALA A 479 -18.38 0.89 -9.31
C ALA A 479 -18.80 1.38 -10.71
N SER A 480 -17.88 1.87 -11.54
CA SER A 480 -18.16 2.43 -12.87
C SER A 480 -18.15 1.40 -14.00
N HIS A 481 -18.39 0.12 -13.71
CA HIS A 481 -18.54 -0.91 -14.74
C HIS A 481 -19.84 -0.74 -15.54
N LYS A 482 -19.89 -1.38 -16.71
CA LYS A 482 -21.11 -1.48 -17.53
C LYS A 482 -22.26 -2.10 -16.73
N ARG A 483 -23.45 -1.69 -17.09
CA ARG A 483 -24.67 -2.41 -16.74
C ARG A 483 -25.26 -3.02 -18.00
N VAL A 484 -25.96 -4.13 -17.84
CA VAL A 484 -26.63 -4.81 -18.93
C VAL A 484 -28.07 -4.35 -18.97
N GLU A 485 -28.51 -3.79 -20.09
CA GLU A 485 -29.88 -3.35 -20.29
C GLU A 485 -30.85 -4.54 -20.27
N ALA A 486 -32.06 -4.29 -19.79
CA ALA A 486 -33.10 -5.29 -19.74
C ALA A 486 -33.42 -5.87 -21.13
N GLY A 487 -33.48 -7.18 -21.23
CA GLY A 487 -33.80 -7.89 -22.49
C GLY A 487 -32.58 -8.15 -23.39
N ARG A 488 -31.41 -7.60 -23.10
CA ARG A 488 -30.17 -7.92 -23.83
C ARG A 488 -29.47 -9.13 -23.19
N LYS A 489 -29.03 -10.06 -24.01
CA LYS A 489 -28.22 -11.20 -23.55
C LYS A 489 -26.85 -10.72 -23.07
N PRO A 490 -26.47 -10.97 -21.79
CA PRO A 490 -25.19 -10.54 -21.25
C PRO A 490 -24.01 -11.25 -21.95
N ARG A 491 -22.95 -10.51 -22.25
CA ARG A 491 -21.74 -11.05 -22.88
C ARG A 491 -20.66 -11.28 -21.85
N VAL A 492 -20.30 -12.55 -21.62
CA VAL A 492 -19.25 -12.97 -20.69
C VAL A 492 -18.02 -13.42 -21.49
N VAL A 493 -16.93 -12.72 -21.28
CA VAL A 493 -15.67 -12.99 -22.00
C VAL A 493 -14.67 -13.63 -21.06
N PHE A 494 -14.22 -14.82 -21.42
CA PHE A 494 -13.15 -15.56 -20.74
C PHE A 494 -11.83 -15.31 -21.44
N THR A 495 -10.81 -14.87 -20.70
CA THR A 495 -9.51 -14.55 -21.28
C THR A 495 -8.38 -15.28 -20.55
N PHE A 496 -7.39 -15.69 -21.34
CA PHE A 496 -6.14 -16.21 -20.82
C PHE A 496 -4.93 -15.67 -21.58
N VAL A 497 -3.77 -15.87 -21.01
CA VAL A 497 -2.47 -15.53 -21.58
C VAL A 497 -1.62 -16.79 -21.58
N GLU A 498 -0.91 -17.07 -22.65
CA GLU A 498 -0.02 -18.24 -22.75
C GLU A 498 1.25 -18.10 -21.90
N ALA A 499 1.06 -17.78 -20.64
CA ALA A 499 2.14 -17.69 -19.65
C ALA A 499 2.48 -19.04 -19.00
N GLY A 500 1.77 -20.10 -19.40
CA GLY A 500 1.90 -21.47 -18.91
C GLY A 500 0.56 -22.16 -18.66
N MET A 501 0.57 -23.47 -18.58
CA MET A 501 -0.65 -24.28 -18.39
C MET A 501 -1.41 -23.97 -17.11
N GLY A 502 -0.73 -23.36 -16.10
CA GLY A 502 -1.34 -22.94 -14.85
C GLY A 502 -2.43 -21.87 -15.01
N HIS A 503 -2.42 -21.11 -16.11
CA HIS A 503 -3.43 -20.09 -16.42
C HIS A 503 -4.49 -20.60 -17.40
N ILE A 504 -4.10 -21.47 -18.33
CA ILE A 504 -4.95 -21.99 -19.40
C ILE A 504 -5.97 -23.00 -18.89
N VAL A 505 -5.50 -24.01 -18.16
CA VAL A 505 -6.34 -25.14 -17.70
C VAL A 505 -7.45 -24.69 -16.73
N PRO A 506 -7.18 -23.85 -15.70
CA PRO A 506 -8.25 -23.34 -14.85
C PRO A 506 -9.26 -22.46 -15.61
N GLU A 507 -8.79 -21.63 -16.55
CA GLU A 507 -9.69 -20.80 -17.36
C GLU A 507 -10.61 -21.71 -18.19
N GLN A 508 -10.05 -22.69 -18.89
CA GLN A 508 -10.81 -23.63 -19.68
C GLN A 508 -11.86 -24.37 -18.85
N ALA A 509 -11.47 -24.92 -17.71
CA ALA A 509 -12.37 -25.63 -16.83
C ALA A 509 -13.57 -24.78 -16.37
N ILE A 510 -13.31 -23.49 -16.06
CA ILE A 510 -14.36 -22.56 -15.63
C ILE A 510 -15.24 -22.14 -16.83
N CYS A 511 -14.65 -21.84 -17.99
CA CYS A 511 -15.37 -21.50 -19.21
C CYS A 511 -16.32 -22.63 -19.63
N ASP A 512 -15.83 -23.87 -19.71
CA ASP A 512 -16.63 -25.04 -20.09
C ASP A 512 -17.80 -25.28 -19.11
N ALA A 513 -17.53 -25.14 -17.79
CA ALA A 513 -18.57 -25.26 -16.77
C ALA A 513 -19.60 -24.13 -16.86
N PHE A 514 -19.16 -22.90 -17.15
CA PHE A 514 -20.03 -21.75 -17.30
C PHE A 514 -20.90 -21.87 -18.56
N GLU A 515 -20.29 -22.20 -19.69
CA GLU A 515 -21.00 -22.37 -20.96
C GLU A 515 -22.04 -23.48 -20.88
N LYS A 516 -21.69 -24.62 -20.27
CA LYS A 516 -22.61 -25.74 -20.04
C LYS A 516 -23.84 -25.33 -19.22
N LYS A 517 -23.67 -24.50 -18.18
CA LYS A 517 -24.75 -24.11 -17.28
C LYS A 517 -25.54 -22.90 -17.79
N TYR A 518 -24.87 -21.90 -18.35
CA TYR A 518 -25.41 -20.57 -18.58
C TYR A 518 -25.28 -20.09 -20.03
N GLY A 519 -24.75 -20.90 -20.95
CA GLY A 519 -24.60 -20.53 -22.35
C GLY A 519 -25.92 -20.26 -23.09
N ASN A 520 -27.04 -20.79 -22.60
CA ASN A 520 -28.37 -20.49 -23.12
C ASN A 520 -28.85 -19.07 -22.79
N VAL A 521 -28.47 -18.52 -21.62
CA VAL A 521 -28.91 -17.20 -21.12
C VAL A 521 -27.85 -16.12 -21.24
N THR A 522 -26.60 -16.49 -21.58
CA THR A 522 -25.48 -15.57 -21.79
C THR A 522 -24.80 -15.82 -23.12
N GLU A 523 -24.13 -14.81 -23.68
CA GLU A 523 -23.22 -14.97 -24.79
C GLU A 523 -21.81 -15.21 -24.24
N VAL A 524 -21.26 -16.42 -24.45
CA VAL A 524 -19.93 -16.81 -23.96
C VAL A 524 -18.92 -16.62 -25.08
N VAL A 525 -17.85 -15.86 -24.80
CA VAL A 525 -16.74 -15.63 -25.73
C VAL A 525 -15.45 -16.02 -25.03
N ARG A 526 -14.60 -16.76 -25.73
CA ARG A 526 -13.26 -17.13 -25.26
C ARG A 526 -12.20 -16.46 -26.10
N SER A 527 -11.22 -15.80 -25.45
CA SER A 527 -10.18 -15.05 -26.16
C SER A 527 -8.78 -15.37 -25.64
N ARG A 528 -7.87 -15.64 -26.56
CA ARG A 528 -6.42 -15.68 -26.34
C ARG A 528 -5.87 -14.27 -26.47
N PHE A 529 -6.08 -13.48 -25.45
CA PHE A 529 -5.99 -12.03 -25.47
C PHE A 529 -4.85 -11.44 -26.32
N TYR A 530 -3.61 -11.86 -26.11
CA TYR A 530 -2.47 -11.31 -26.87
C TYR A 530 -2.36 -11.88 -28.27
N ALA A 531 -2.63 -13.16 -28.48
CA ALA A 531 -2.53 -13.81 -29.79
C ALA A 531 -3.50 -13.22 -30.80
N GLU A 532 -4.68 -12.77 -30.33
CA GLU A 532 -5.75 -12.22 -31.16
C GLU A 532 -5.58 -10.72 -31.48
N THR A 533 -4.66 -10.02 -30.82
CA THR A 533 -4.40 -8.61 -31.10
C THR A 533 -3.72 -8.36 -32.43
N GLU A 534 -3.32 -9.40 -33.17
CA GLU A 534 -2.56 -9.35 -34.45
C GLU A 534 -1.26 -8.52 -34.38
N ASP A 535 -0.76 -8.27 -33.16
CA ASP A 535 0.45 -7.49 -32.93
C ASP A 535 1.63 -8.40 -32.53
N GLU A 536 2.68 -8.39 -33.35
CA GLU A 536 3.89 -9.18 -33.11
C GLU A 536 4.60 -8.76 -31.78
N HIS A 537 4.50 -7.51 -31.39
CA HIS A 537 5.06 -7.07 -30.09
C HIS A 537 4.30 -7.69 -28.90
N MET A 538 2.97 -7.77 -29.01
CA MET A 538 2.12 -8.40 -27.99
C MET A 538 2.37 -9.92 -27.93
N LYS A 539 2.52 -10.57 -29.07
CA LYS A 539 2.88 -12.00 -29.14
C LYS A 539 4.29 -12.27 -28.59
N ARG A 540 5.26 -11.37 -28.83
CA ARG A 540 6.60 -11.44 -28.23
C ARG A 540 6.56 -11.25 -26.71
N PHE A 541 5.67 -10.43 -26.21
CA PHE A 541 5.49 -10.24 -24.78
C PHE A 541 4.98 -11.52 -24.09
N GLU A 542 3.98 -12.13 -24.67
CA GLU A 542 3.47 -13.40 -24.20
C GLU A 542 4.58 -14.47 -24.16
N ARG A 543 5.34 -14.59 -25.25
CA ARG A 543 6.54 -15.46 -25.30
C ARG A 543 7.57 -15.12 -24.22
N GLY A 544 7.75 -13.84 -23.92
CA GLY A 544 8.67 -13.37 -22.89
C GLY A 544 8.34 -13.83 -21.47
N PHE A 545 7.09 -14.14 -21.13
CA PHE A 545 6.76 -14.77 -19.85
C PHE A 545 7.34 -16.18 -19.77
N VAL A 546 7.21 -16.96 -20.82
CA VAL A 546 7.77 -18.31 -20.92
C VAL A 546 9.30 -18.27 -20.86
N ASP A 547 9.91 -17.34 -21.58
CA ASP A 547 11.38 -17.20 -21.62
C ASP A 547 11.94 -16.73 -20.25
N ALA A 548 11.22 -15.86 -19.56
CA ALA A 548 11.60 -15.45 -18.18
C ALA A 548 11.58 -16.64 -17.23
N VAL A 549 10.59 -17.53 -17.33
CA VAL A 549 10.55 -18.78 -16.51
C VAL A 549 11.71 -19.70 -16.90
N LYS A 550 12.00 -19.88 -18.19
CA LYS A 550 13.16 -20.69 -18.65
C LYS A 550 14.49 -20.13 -18.14
N LEU A 551 14.66 -18.79 -18.19
CA LEU A 551 15.87 -18.12 -17.72
C LEU A 551 16.04 -18.27 -16.20
N GLN A 552 14.97 -18.13 -15.41
CA GLN A 552 14.98 -18.37 -13.96
C GLN A 552 15.35 -19.82 -13.63
N SER A 553 15.00 -20.78 -14.49
CA SER A 553 15.32 -22.19 -14.29
C SER A 553 16.80 -22.52 -14.50
N ARG A 554 17.54 -21.71 -15.26
CA ARG A 554 18.97 -21.94 -15.60
C ARG A 554 19.94 -21.46 -14.54
N SER A 555 19.58 -20.41 -13.74
CA SER A 555 20.47 -19.83 -12.73
C SER A 555 19.76 -19.61 -11.41
N ARG A 556 20.26 -20.26 -10.32
CA ARG A 556 19.74 -20.06 -8.95
C ARG A 556 19.93 -18.63 -8.44
N ILE A 557 21.03 -17.96 -8.81
CA ILE A 557 21.32 -16.58 -8.40
C ILE A 557 20.37 -15.63 -9.13
N PHE A 558 20.23 -15.78 -10.43
CA PHE A 558 19.30 -14.99 -11.23
C PHE A 558 17.85 -15.18 -10.79
N GLY A 559 17.44 -16.42 -10.48
CA GLY A 559 16.13 -16.70 -9.90
C GLY A 559 15.89 -15.96 -8.58
N LYS A 560 16.88 -15.92 -7.66
CA LYS A 560 16.79 -15.14 -6.41
C LYS A 560 16.74 -13.63 -6.65
N LEU A 561 17.51 -13.11 -7.60
CA LEU A 561 17.48 -11.69 -7.98
C LEU A 561 16.14 -11.30 -8.61
N CYS A 562 15.58 -12.15 -9.48
CA CYS A 562 14.23 -11.95 -10.01
C CYS A 562 13.16 -11.97 -8.90
N ILE A 563 13.32 -12.86 -7.90
CA ILE A 563 12.45 -12.91 -6.72
C ILE A 563 12.54 -11.61 -5.91
N LEU A 564 13.76 -11.15 -5.65
CA LEU A 564 13.99 -9.89 -4.95
C LEU A 564 13.41 -8.73 -5.77
N GLY A 565 13.67 -8.71 -7.07
CA GLY A 565 13.11 -7.74 -8.01
C GLY A 565 11.57 -7.73 -8.01
N THR A 566 10.91 -8.89 -8.08
CA THR A 566 9.43 -8.98 -8.03
C THR A 566 8.87 -8.63 -6.65
N LYS A 567 9.58 -8.88 -5.57
CA LYS A 567 9.18 -8.41 -4.22
C LYS A 567 9.34 -6.91 -4.05
N LEU A 568 10.41 -6.35 -4.57
CA LEU A 568 10.66 -4.91 -4.56
C LEU A 568 9.79 -4.17 -5.59
N ALA A 569 9.52 -4.82 -6.71
CA ALA A 569 8.80 -4.30 -7.86
C ALA A 569 7.31 -4.70 -7.91
N GLY A 570 6.81 -5.42 -6.94
CA GLY A 570 5.47 -6.03 -6.94
C GLY A 570 4.28 -5.09 -6.75
N ASN A 571 4.36 -3.85 -7.27
CA ASN A 571 3.31 -2.85 -7.13
C ASN A 571 2.92 -2.30 -8.51
N ALA A 572 1.83 -1.54 -8.58
CA ALA A 572 1.30 -0.97 -9.81
C ALA A 572 2.31 -0.15 -10.62
N LEU A 573 3.25 0.54 -9.96
CA LEU A 573 4.34 1.27 -10.64
C LEU A 573 5.28 0.33 -11.40
N SER A 574 5.62 -0.81 -10.84
CA SER A 574 6.47 -1.80 -11.49
C SER A 574 5.73 -2.55 -12.58
N GLN A 575 4.43 -2.78 -12.44
CA GLN A 575 3.62 -3.33 -13.52
C GLN A 575 3.59 -2.33 -14.69
N GLN A 576 3.35 -1.05 -14.43
CA GLN A 576 3.44 0.00 -15.45
C GLN A 576 4.85 0.11 -16.02
N PHE A 577 5.88 0.02 -15.20
CA PHE A 577 7.27 0.07 -15.64
C PHE A 577 7.62 -1.17 -16.49
N VAL A 578 7.27 -2.38 -16.06
CA VAL A 578 7.45 -3.61 -16.84
C VAL A 578 6.68 -3.53 -18.16
N MET A 579 5.45 -3.04 -18.12
CA MET A 579 4.64 -2.85 -19.33
C MET A 579 5.22 -1.78 -20.25
N LYS A 580 5.73 -0.66 -19.74
CA LYS A 580 6.35 0.40 -20.54
C LYS A 580 7.76 0.06 -21.04
N MET A 581 8.59 -0.60 -20.23
CA MET A 581 9.95 -1.01 -20.66
C MET A 581 9.90 -2.02 -21.81
N ARG A 582 8.92 -2.92 -21.82
CA ARG A 582 8.75 -3.90 -22.89
C ARG A 582 7.93 -3.36 -24.08
N TYR A 583 7.17 -2.30 -23.87
CA TYR A 583 6.31 -1.65 -24.85
C TYR A 583 6.48 -0.13 -24.79
N PRO A 584 7.60 0.41 -25.25
CA PRO A 584 7.74 1.85 -25.43
C PRO A 584 6.77 2.42 -26.47
N ASP A 585 6.11 1.56 -27.27
CA ASP A 585 5.21 1.99 -28.34
C ASP A 585 3.78 2.17 -27.82
N SER A 586 3.30 3.42 -27.82
CA SER A 586 1.91 3.77 -27.54
C SER A 586 0.89 3.09 -28.47
N LYS A 587 1.33 2.61 -29.64
CA LYS A 587 0.49 1.88 -30.60
C LYS A 587 0.11 0.48 -30.09
N ALA A 588 1.01 -0.22 -29.38
CA ALA A 588 0.72 -1.54 -28.80
C ALA A 588 -0.38 -1.45 -27.72
N ASP A 589 -0.28 -0.45 -26.82
CA ASP A 589 -1.35 -0.16 -25.84
C ASP A 589 -2.68 0.13 -26.56
N GLY A 590 -2.66 0.88 -27.67
CA GLY A 590 -3.84 1.19 -28.45
C GLY A 590 -4.50 -0.03 -29.10
N ARG A 591 -3.74 -1.04 -29.54
CA ARG A 591 -4.27 -2.28 -30.11
C ARG A 591 -4.92 -3.18 -29.04
N ALA A 592 -4.27 -3.36 -27.89
CA ALA A 592 -4.87 -4.10 -26.76
C ALA A 592 -6.21 -3.47 -26.32
N MET A 593 -6.26 -2.15 -26.28
CA MET A 593 -7.48 -1.42 -25.93
C MET A 593 -8.56 -1.54 -27.01
N ARG A 594 -8.17 -1.56 -28.28
CA ARG A 594 -9.10 -1.80 -29.40
C ARG A 594 -9.69 -3.19 -29.31
N HIS A 595 -8.85 -4.21 -29.15
CA HIS A 595 -9.29 -5.58 -29.01
C HIS A 595 -10.26 -5.77 -27.83
N LEU A 596 -9.98 -5.18 -26.67
CA LEU A 596 -10.92 -5.18 -25.54
C LEU A 596 -12.26 -4.51 -25.84
N ARG A 597 -12.27 -3.42 -26.64
CA ARG A 597 -13.53 -2.78 -27.08
C ARG A 597 -14.29 -3.66 -28.06
N GLU A 598 -13.59 -4.34 -28.96
CA GLU A 598 -14.20 -5.28 -29.94
C GLU A 598 -14.79 -6.51 -29.22
N LEU A 599 -14.13 -7.03 -28.20
CA LEU A 599 -14.66 -8.08 -27.35
C LEU A 599 -15.95 -7.65 -26.63
N ASN A 600 -16.12 -6.36 -26.36
CA ASN A 600 -17.31 -5.74 -25.80
C ASN A 600 -17.92 -6.48 -24.60
N ALA A 601 -17.06 -6.97 -23.69
CA ALA A 601 -17.47 -7.72 -22.53
C ALA A 601 -18.36 -6.91 -21.57
N ASP A 602 -19.38 -7.53 -21.01
CA ASP A 602 -20.10 -7.04 -19.82
C ASP A 602 -19.42 -7.54 -18.57
N VAL A 603 -19.10 -8.85 -18.55
CA VAL A 603 -18.25 -9.47 -17.54
C VAL A 603 -16.99 -10.00 -18.22
N LEU A 604 -15.83 -9.61 -17.70
CA LEU A 604 -14.52 -10.08 -18.16
C LEU A 604 -13.90 -10.97 -17.07
N PHE A 605 -13.81 -12.26 -17.37
CA PHE A 605 -13.06 -13.21 -16.53
C PHE A 605 -11.65 -13.35 -17.06
N THR A 606 -10.66 -13.34 -16.16
CA THR A 606 -9.25 -13.54 -16.54
C THR A 606 -8.48 -14.31 -15.45
N THR A 607 -7.59 -15.19 -15.90
CA THR A 607 -6.63 -15.88 -15.04
C THR A 607 -5.26 -15.17 -14.98
N HIS A 608 -5.12 -14.05 -15.69
CA HIS A 608 -3.84 -13.33 -15.76
C HIS A 608 -4.02 -11.82 -15.51
N TRP A 609 -3.15 -11.24 -14.70
CA TRP A 609 -3.19 -9.84 -14.29
C TRP A 609 -3.10 -8.84 -15.45
N ALA A 610 -2.41 -9.19 -16.54
CA ALA A 610 -2.19 -8.27 -17.68
C ALA A 610 -3.48 -7.89 -18.40
N THR A 611 -4.44 -8.79 -18.56
CA THR A 611 -5.74 -8.47 -19.17
C THR A 611 -6.52 -7.51 -18.28
N ALA A 612 -6.55 -7.74 -16.96
CA ALA A 612 -7.18 -6.81 -16.02
C ALA A 612 -6.51 -5.43 -16.01
N PHE A 613 -5.18 -5.37 -16.24
CA PHE A 613 -4.46 -4.11 -16.38
C PHE A 613 -5.01 -3.27 -17.54
N TYR A 614 -5.24 -3.87 -18.71
CA TYR A 614 -5.80 -3.17 -19.86
C TYR A 614 -7.30 -2.85 -19.68
N ALA A 615 -8.08 -3.75 -19.06
CA ALA A 615 -9.48 -3.48 -18.74
C ALA A 615 -9.67 -2.22 -17.88
N ASN A 616 -8.73 -1.96 -16.96
CA ASN A 616 -8.75 -0.76 -16.13
C ASN A 616 -8.34 0.54 -16.86
N LYS A 617 -7.80 0.45 -18.08
CA LYS A 617 -7.56 1.61 -18.93
C LYS A 617 -8.80 2.01 -19.73
N LEU A 618 -9.79 1.13 -19.89
CA LEU A 618 -11.06 1.46 -20.48
C LEU A 618 -11.76 2.52 -19.62
N SER A 619 -12.15 3.62 -20.25
CA SER A 619 -12.72 4.73 -19.54
C SER A 619 -14.14 4.41 -19.07
N ALA A 620 -14.39 4.67 -17.80
CA ALA A 620 -15.74 4.64 -17.25
C ALA A 620 -16.67 5.66 -17.92
N LYS A 621 -16.11 6.78 -18.45
CA LYS A 621 -16.87 7.81 -19.15
C LYS A 621 -17.41 7.33 -20.49
N ASP A 622 -16.72 6.39 -21.13
CA ASP A 622 -17.15 5.82 -22.40
C ASP A 622 -18.11 4.62 -22.21
N GLY A 623 -18.48 4.30 -20.98
CA GLY A 623 -19.39 3.19 -20.64
C GLY A 623 -18.84 1.78 -20.97
N ASN A 624 -17.56 1.67 -21.30
CA ASN A 624 -16.96 0.47 -21.90
C ASN A 624 -16.19 -0.42 -20.92
N ARG A 625 -16.09 -0.06 -19.63
CA ARG A 625 -15.37 -0.88 -18.65
C ARG A 625 -16.20 -2.10 -18.24
N PRO A 626 -15.74 -3.34 -18.46
CA PRO A 626 -16.44 -4.53 -18.03
C PRO A 626 -16.39 -4.70 -16.51
N TYR A 627 -17.33 -5.46 -15.95
CA TYR A 627 -17.19 -6.04 -14.63
C TYR A 627 -16.06 -7.08 -14.68
N THR A 628 -14.98 -6.85 -13.92
CA THR A 628 -13.77 -7.67 -14.05
C THR A 628 -13.64 -8.66 -12.89
N VAL A 629 -13.58 -9.95 -13.23
CA VAL A 629 -13.33 -11.07 -12.31
C VAL A 629 -11.95 -11.63 -12.60
N MET A 630 -11.04 -11.58 -11.63
CA MET A 630 -9.67 -12.06 -11.77
C MET A 630 -9.43 -13.27 -10.87
N PHE A 631 -9.03 -14.39 -11.46
CA PHE A 631 -8.69 -15.60 -10.74
C PHE A 631 -7.16 -15.78 -10.66
N CYS A 632 -6.66 -15.93 -9.46
CA CYS A 632 -5.25 -16.30 -9.19
C CYS A 632 -5.16 -17.81 -8.98
N PRO A 633 -4.55 -18.56 -9.92
CA PRO A 633 -4.50 -20.03 -9.81
C PRO A 633 -3.53 -20.55 -8.75
N ASP A 634 -2.74 -19.68 -8.16
CA ASP A 634 -1.69 -20.03 -7.21
C ASP A 634 -2.23 -20.19 -5.78
N ALA A 635 -1.60 -21.03 -4.98
CA ALA A 635 -1.92 -21.18 -3.56
C ALA A 635 -1.69 -19.87 -2.76
N TYR A 636 -0.81 -19.01 -3.24
CA TYR A 636 -0.53 -17.67 -2.68
C TYR A 636 -0.40 -16.65 -3.80
N SER A 637 -1.13 -15.56 -3.69
CA SER A 637 -0.99 -14.43 -4.60
C SER A 637 0.40 -13.79 -4.52
N ASN A 638 0.82 -13.15 -5.60
CA ASN A 638 2.03 -12.34 -5.68
C ASN A 638 1.69 -10.90 -6.09
N GLY A 639 2.65 -9.99 -6.00
CA GLY A 639 2.42 -8.56 -6.24
C GLY A 639 2.00 -8.20 -7.68
N MET A 640 2.15 -9.12 -8.65
CA MET A 640 1.67 -8.87 -10.01
C MET A 640 0.15 -8.87 -10.11
N PHE A 641 -0.54 -9.51 -9.16
CA PHE A 641 -2.00 -9.46 -9.05
C PHE A 641 -2.54 -8.22 -8.32
N ASP A 642 -1.69 -7.26 -7.92
CA ASP A 642 -2.11 -5.97 -7.39
C ASP A 642 -2.71 -5.07 -8.48
N ILE A 643 -3.80 -5.52 -9.08
CA ILE A 643 -4.57 -4.87 -10.14
C ILE A 643 -5.99 -4.64 -9.66
N ASP A 644 -6.58 -3.50 -10.05
CA ASP A 644 -7.99 -3.22 -9.73
C ASP A 644 -8.89 -4.22 -10.47
N CYS A 645 -9.69 -4.96 -9.74
CA CYS A 645 -10.71 -5.88 -10.24
C CYS A 645 -11.93 -5.85 -9.32
N ASN A 646 -13.10 -6.17 -9.85
CA ASN A 646 -14.34 -6.20 -9.08
C ASN A 646 -14.36 -7.40 -8.12
N ASP A 647 -13.97 -8.58 -8.62
CA ASP A 647 -13.76 -9.78 -7.82
C ASP A 647 -12.34 -10.33 -8.00
N PHE A 648 -11.69 -10.64 -6.89
CA PHE A 648 -10.43 -11.37 -6.84
C PHE A 648 -10.67 -12.76 -6.26
N LEU A 649 -10.45 -13.79 -7.06
CA LEU A 649 -10.69 -15.18 -6.72
C LEU A 649 -9.36 -15.90 -6.51
N ILE A 650 -9.26 -16.71 -5.45
CA ILE A 650 -8.08 -17.50 -5.14
C ILE A 650 -8.50 -18.83 -4.48
N PRO A 651 -7.80 -19.96 -4.73
CA PRO A 651 -8.26 -21.25 -4.27
C PRO A 651 -7.96 -21.57 -2.80
N THR A 652 -7.34 -20.65 -2.05
CA THR A 652 -6.92 -20.96 -0.67
C THR A 652 -7.22 -19.84 0.32
N LYS A 653 -7.73 -20.20 1.51
CA LYS A 653 -7.97 -19.25 2.62
C LYS A 653 -6.67 -18.54 3.05
N VAL A 654 -5.58 -19.29 3.15
CA VAL A 654 -4.26 -18.72 3.52
C VAL A 654 -3.71 -17.78 2.44
N GLY A 655 -4.00 -18.05 1.18
CA GLY A 655 -3.66 -17.20 0.05
C GLY A 655 -4.42 -15.89 0.07
N LEU A 656 -5.73 -15.93 0.29
CA LEU A 656 -6.56 -14.75 0.39
C LEU A 656 -6.16 -13.89 1.60
N ALA A 657 -6.02 -14.48 2.78
CA ALA A 657 -5.60 -13.77 3.98
C ALA A 657 -4.24 -13.08 3.79
N LYS A 658 -3.28 -13.76 3.14
CA LYS A 658 -1.99 -13.15 2.81
C LYS A 658 -2.10 -12.05 1.77
N ALA A 659 -2.95 -12.21 0.75
CA ALA A 659 -3.17 -11.20 -0.28
C ALA A 659 -3.81 -9.94 0.30
N GLN A 660 -4.83 -10.09 1.14
CA GLN A 660 -5.46 -9.00 1.88
C GLN A 660 -4.48 -8.29 2.81
N HIS A 661 -3.72 -9.08 3.59
CA HIS A 661 -2.72 -8.54 4.52
C HIS A 661 -1.63 -7.71 3.83
N ARG A 662 -1.18 -8.10 2.64
CA ARG A 662 -0.14 -7.42 1.88
C ARG A 662 -0.69 -6.51 0.79
N ARG A 663 -1.99 -6.39 0.71
CA ARG A 663 -2.69 -5.68 -0.37
C ARG A 663 -2.17 -6.08 -1.76
N MET A 664 -2.07 -7.39 -1.98
CA MET A 664 -1.63 -7.97 -3.25
C MET A 664 -2.71 -7.99 -4.33
N TYR A 665 -3.85 -7.40 -4.09
CA TYR A 665 -4.85 -7.03 -5.09
C TYR A 665 -5.50 -5.71 -4.71
N ALA A 666 -5.94 -4.98 -5.72
CA ALA A 666 -6.21 -3.56 -5.59
C ALA A 666 -7.69 -3.22 -5.34
N GLY A 667 -8.32 -3.85 -4.39
CA GLY A 667 -9.71 -3.58 -4.06
C GLY A 667 -10.67 -4.55 -4.75
N GLY A 668 -11.96 -4.34 -4.58
CA GLY A 668 -12.97 -5.29 -4.97
C GLY A 668 -13.21 -6.36 -3.90
N ARG A 669 -13.99 -7.37 -4.26
CA ARG A 669 -14.31 -8.49 -3.38
C ARG A 669 -13.24 -9.56 -3.48
N GLY A 670 -12.69 -9.99 -2.36
CA GLY A 670 -11.77 -11.14 -2.32
C GLY A 670 -12.52 -12.39 -1.87
N THR A 671 -12.55 -13.42 -2.69
CA THR A 671 -13.31 -14.64 -2.43
C THR A 671 -12.43 -15.89 -2.57
N VAL A 672 -12.53 -16.80 -1.61
CA VAL A 672 -11.94 -18.15 -1.74
C VAL A 672 -12.91 -19.01 -2.53
N VAL A 673 -12.40 -19.59 -3.62
CA VAL A 673 -13.17 -20.48 -4.48
C VAL A 673 -12.50 -21.85 -4.57
N PRO A 674 -13.25 -22.92 -4.85
CA PRO A 674 -12.64 -24.22 -5.11
C PRO A 674 -11.61 -24.17 -6.23
N TYR A 675 -10.58 -25.02 -6.16
CA TYR A 675 -9.65 -25.14 -7.30
C TYR A 675 -10.40 -25.70 -8.51
N PRO A 676 -10.43 -25.01 -9.66
CA PRO A 676 -11.15 -25.47 -10.83
C PRO A 676 -10.45 -26.68 -11.46
N ILE A 677 -11.13 -27.81 -11.46
CA ILE A 677 -10.69 -29.05 -12.10
C ILE A 677 -11.52 -29.24 -13.36
N ARG A 678 -10.88 -29.73 -14.42
CA ARG A 678 -11.55 -30.03 -15.71
C ARG A 678 -12.69 -31.03 -15.49
N GLY A 679 -13.82 -30.81 -16.18
CA GLY A 679 -15.01 -31.65 -16.08
C GLY A 679 -14.75 -33.13 -16.36
N GLU A 680 -13.85 -33.41 -17.30
CA GLU A 680 -13.39 -34.79 -17.63
C GLU A 680 -12.85 -35.57 -16.39
N ALA A 681 -12.18 -34.89 -15.48
CA ALA A 681 -11.63 -35.52 -14.27
C ALA A 681 -12.75 -36.12 -13.40
N PHE A 682 -13.90 -35.48 -13.34
CA PHE A 682 -15.05 -36.00 -12.60
C PHE A 682 -15.62 -37.26 -13.24
N ALA A 683 -15.62 -37.34 -14.57
CA ALA A 683 -16.04 -38.54 -15.31
C ALA A 683 -15.09 -39.72 -15.11
N LEU A 684 -13.82 -39.47 -14.77
CA LEU A 684 -12.79 -40.48 -14.50
C LEU A 684 -12.73 -40.93 -13.03
N ARG A 685 -13.42 -40.21 -12.14
CA ARG A 685 -13.42 -40.54 -10.70
C ARG A 685 -14.00 -41.92 -10.46
N GLY A 686 -13.26 -42.77 -9.79
CA GLY A 686 -13.66 -44.16 -9.53
C GLY A 686 -13.30 -45.16 -10.64
N LYS A 687 -12.83 -44.72 -11.81
CA LYS A 687 -12.50 -45.61 -12.96
C LYS A 687 -11.03 -46.05 -12.98
N LYS A 688 -10.32 -45.97 -11.88
CA LYS A 688 -8.90 -46.34 -11.78
C LYS A 688 -8.60 -47.75 -12.33
N TYR A 689 -9.33 -48.73 -11.85
CA TYR A 689 -9.11 -50.14 -12.22
C TYR A 689 -9.62 -50.46 -13.63
N GLU A 690 -10.66 -49.80 -14.11
CA GLU A 690 -11.13 -49.92 -15.49
C GLU A 690 -10.05 -49.42 -16.47
N LEU A 691 -9.48 -48.25 -16.20
CA LEU A 691 -8.40 -47.67 -17.00
C LEU A 691 -7.13 -48.53 -16.96
N ARG A 692 -6.79 -49.11 -15.80
CA ARG A 692 -5.65 -50.01 -15.67
C ARG A 692 -5.81 -51.26 -16.55
N ARG A 693 -6.96 -51.90 -16.47
CA ARG A 693 -7.23 -53.08 -17.28
C ARG A 693 -7.17 -52.79 -18.78
N ALA A 694 -7.72 -51.64 -19.21
CA ALA A 694 -7.64 -51.19 -20.59
C ALA A 694 -6.19 -50.89 -21.05
N ALA A 695 -5.31 -50.50 -20.12
CA ALA A 695 -3.91 -50.26 -20.40
C ALA A 695 -2.98 -51.46 -20.15
N GLY A 696 -3.54 -52.64 -19.82
CA GLY A 696 -2.74 -53.81 -19.50
C GLY A 696 -1.94 -53.72 -18.21
N ILE A 697 -2.44 -52.92 -17.24
CA ILE A 697 -1.83 -52.72 -15.92
C ILE A 697 -2.61 -53.57 -14.91
N GLY A 698 -1.91 -54.34 -14.10
CA GLY A 698 -2.51 -55.16 -13.05
C GLY A 698 -3.15 -54.29 -11.97
N ASP A 699 -4.26 -54.80 -11.40
CA ASP A 699 -4.96 -54.06 -10.34
C ASP A 699 -4.10 -53.84 -9.09
N ASP A 700 -3.18 -54.79 -8.81
CA ASP A 700 -2.25 -54.79 -7.68
C ASP A 700 -0.89 -54.14 -7.98
N GLU A 701 -0.61 -53.74 -9.21
CA GLU A 701 0.63 -53.05 -9.54
C GLU A 701 0.72 -51.68 -8.83
N PHE A 702 1.90 -51.34 -8.30
CA PHE A 702 2.14 -49.99 -7.78
C PHE A 702 2.63 -49.08 -8.91
N VAL A 703 1.82 -48.14 -9.31
CA VAL A 703 2.05 -47.28 -10.48
C VAL A 703 2.55 -45.91 -10.03
N VAL A 704 3.75 -45.55 -10.47
CA VAL A 704 4.37 -44.24 -10.22
C VAL A 704 4.31 -43.41 -11.49
N LEU A 705 3.61 -42.27 -11.45
CA LEU A 705 3.56 -41.29 -12.55
C LEU A 705 4.60 -40.21 -12.34
N LEU A 706 5.59 -40.14 -13.23
CA LEU A 706 6.54 -39.04 -13.25
C LEU A 706 6.22 -38.09 -14.40
N ALA A 707 5.96 -36.79 -14.10
CA ALA A 707 5.68 -35.79 -15.11
C ALA A 707 6.26 -34.42 -14.75
N ASP A 708 6.92 -33.78 -15.71
CA ASP A 708 7.65 -32.52 -15.53
C ASP A 708 6.96 -31.30 -16.11
N GLY A 709 5.66 -31.41 -16.37
CA GLY A 709 4.90 -30.40 -17.06
C GLY A 709 5.27 -30.24 -18.54
N GLY A 710 4.62 -29.33 -19.26
CA GLY A 710 4.71 -29.25 -20.72
C GLY A 710 6.09 -28.95 -21.32
N TYR A 711 7.07 -28.54 -20.51
CA TYR A 711 8.42 -28.18 -20.98
C TYR A 711 9.54 -29.12 -20.55
N GLY A 712 9.25 -30.17 -19.79
CA GLY A 712 10.20 -31.24 -19.46
C GLY A 712 11.49 -30.76 -18.75
N MET A 713 11.38 -29.96 -17.69
CA MET A 713 12.54 -29.30 -17.08
C MET A 713 13.02 -29.91 -15.76
N ALA A 714 12.53 -31.09 -15.33
CA ALA A 714 12.94 -31.62 -14.06
C ALA A 714 14.00 -32.76 -14.18
N LYS A 715 14.33 -33.31 -13.02
CA LYS A 715 15.25 -34.40 -12.87
C LYS A 715 14.57 -35.73 -13.15
N LEU A 716 13.61 -35.79 -14.06
CA LEU A 716 12.77 -36.93 -14.33
C LEU A 716 13.63 -38.13 -14.77
N GLU A 717 14.50 -37.96 -15.79
CA GLU A 717 15.37 -39.01 -16.31
C GLU A 717 16.20 -39.65 -15.19
N ARG A 718 16.83 -38.83 -14.34
CA ARG A 718 17.66 -39.29 -13.25
C ARG A 718 16.87 -40.05 -12.17
N THR A 719 15.65 -39.62 -11.88
CA THR A 719 14.78 -40.32 -10.93
C THR A 719 14.33 -41.67 -11.48
N VAL A 720 14.05 -41.74 -12.78
CA VAL A 720 13.77 -43.04 -13.46
C VAL A 720 14.96 -43.95 -13.41
N GLU A 721 16.17 -43.47 -13.72
CA GLU A 721 17.40 -44.27 -13.65
C GLU A 721 17.66 -44.87 -12.25
N GLU A 722 17.48 -44.05 -11.21
CA GLU A 722 17.61 -44.50 -9.82
C GLU A 722 16.56 -45.56 -9.45
N LEU A 723 15.30 -45.38 -9.92
CA LEU A 723 14.25 -46.39 -9.72
C LEU A 723 14.56 -47.72 -10.43
N LEU A 724 15.03 -47.66 -11.67
CA LEU A 724 15.42 -48.86 -12.43
C LEU A 724 16.59 -49.60 -11.75
N ALA A 725 17.54 -48.83 -11.16
CA ALA A 725 18.66 -49.43 -10.44
C ALA A 725 18.24 -50.19 -9.17
N LEU A 726 17.15 -49.79 -8.52
CA LEU A 726 16.60 -50.41 -7.31
C LEU A 726 15.87 -51.73 -7.59
N LYS A 727 15.47 -52.04 -8.84
CA LYS A 727 14.71 -53.22 -9.25
C LYS A 727 13.46 -53.43 -8.36
N ALA A 728 12.80 -52.37 -7.97
CA ALA A 728 11.60 -52.44 -7.14
C ALA A 728 10.40 -52.93 -7.94
N ASP A 729 9.48 -53.64 -7.28
CA ASP A 729 8.26 -54.13 -7.91
C ASP A 729 7.25 -53.00 -8.05
N LEU A 730 7.39 -52.25 -9.15
CA LEU A 730 6.54 -51.16 -9.50
C LEU A 730 6.55 -50.86 -11.01
N ARG A 731 5.52 -50.16 -11.47
CA ARG A 731 5.46 -49.64 -12.84
C ARG A 731 5.72 -48.15 -12.85
N ILE A 732 6.60 -47.71 -13.73
CA ILE A 732 6.97 -46.32 -13.96
C ILE A 732 6.26 -45.84 -15.22
N ILE A 733 5.45 -44.80 -15.10
CA ILE A 733 4.91 -44.05 -16.25
C ILE A 733 5.66 -42.71 -16.30
N ALA A 734 6.49 -42.54 -17.32
CA ALA A 734 7.30 -41.34 -17.50
C ALA A 734 6.73 -40.46 -18.63
N VAL A 735 6.23 -39.26 -18.30
CA VAL A 735 5.70 -38.30 -19.25
C VAL A 735 6.69 -37.13 -19.45
N CYS A 736 7.36 -37.09 -20.60
CA CYS A 736 8.45 -36.16 -20.91
C CYS A 736 7.97 -34.81 -21.50
N GLY A 737 6.68 -34.69 -21.84
CA GLY A 737 6.14 -33.49 -22.46
C GLY A 737 6.79 -33.17 -23.80
N LYS A 738 7.18 -31.92 -24.03
CA LYS A 738 7.87 -31.48 -25.28
C LYS A 738 9.37 -31.84 -25.32
N ASN A 739 9.91 -32.62 -24.36
CA ASN A 739 11.30 -33.05 -24.33
C ASN A 739 11.44 -34.42 -25.02
N GLU A 740 11.33 -34.45 -26.36
CA GLU A 740 11.38 -35.68 -27.15
C GLU A 740 12.74 -36.39 -27.01
N LYS A 741 13.85 -35.60 -26.95
CA LYS A 741 15.19 -36.17 -26.73
C LYS A 741 15.30 -36.92 -25.39
N GLY A 742 14.63 -36.43 -24.36
CA GLY A 742 14.54 -37.11 -23.06
C GLY A 742 13.70 -38.37 -23.15
N ALA A 743 12.58 -38.32 -23.87
CA ALA A 743 11.74 -39.48 -24.11
C ALA A 743 12.48 -40.61 -24.86
N GLU A 744 13.24 -40.26 -25.91
CA GLU A 744 14.05 -41.22 -26.67
C GLU A 744 15.11 -41.88 -25.78
N ARG A 745 15.83 -41.13 -24.95
CA ARG A 745 16.81 -41.68 -24.02
C ARG A 745 16.18 -42.63 -23.00
N LEU A 746 14.98 -42.32 -22.52
CA LEU A 746 14.28 -43.22 -21.59
C LEU A 746 13.73 -44.46 -22.28
N ARG A 747 13.22 -44.38 -23.51
CA ARG A 747 12.77 -45.54 -24.30
C ARG A 747 13.92 -46.51 -24.62
N ALA A 748 15.15 -46.00 -24.74
CA ALA A 748 16.34 -46.83 -24.92
C ALA A 748 16.75 -47.62 -23.66
N LYS A 749 16.22 -47.27 -22.47
CA LYS A 749 16.50 -48.01 -21.23
C LYS A 749 15.71 -49.33 -21.21
N LYS A 750 16.38 -50.41 -20.85
CA LYS A 750 15.73 -51.70 -20.66
C LYS A 750 15.48 -51.94 -19.16
N PRO A 751 14.23 -51.93 -18.69
CA PRO A 751 13.95 -52.28 -17.31
C PRO A 751 14.26 -53.74 -17.03
N SER A 752 14.71 -54.03 -15.83
CA SER A 752 14.87 -55.41 -15.34
C SER A 752 13.67 -55.77 -14.48
N ALA A 753 13.11 -56.95 -14.68
CA ALA A 753 12.02 -57.43 -13.83
C ALA A 753 12.41 -57.38 -12.34
N PRO A 754 11.48 -57.05 -11.45
CA PRO A 754 10.05 -56.84 -11.67
C PRO A 754 9.66 -55.39 -12.10
N THR A 755 10.59 -54.44 -12.19
CA THR A 755 10.31 -53.07 -12.57
C THR A 755 9.84 -52.95 -14.01
N ARG A 756 8.80 -52.14 -14.28
CA ARG A 756 8.25 -51.87 -15.62
C ARG A 756 8.35 -50.35 -15.93
N LEU A 757 8.55 -50.04 -17.22
CA LEU A 757 8.71 -48.63 -17.66
C LEU A 757 7.91 -48.37 -18.93
N ASP A 758 6.97 -47.42 -18.87
CA ASP A 758 6.24 -46.86 -20.00
C ASP A 758 6.65 -45.43 -20.20
N VAL A 759 7.03 -45.04 -21.43
CA VAL A 759 7.54 -43.68 -21.73
C VAL A 759 6.66 -43.00 -22.76
N TYR A 760 6.09 -41.85 -22.34
CA TYR A 760 5.30 -40.97 -23.17
C TYR A 760 6.10 -39.69 -23.50
N GLY A 761 5.94 -39.18 -24.71
CA GLY A 761 6.30 -37.80 -25.04
C GLY A 761 5.26 -36.82 -24.48
N TYR A 762 4.59 -36.09 -25.35
CA TYR A 762 3.43 -35.34 -24.97
C TYR A 762 2.21 -36.26 -24.84
N ALA A 763 1.51 -36.21 -23.73
CA ALA A 763 0.35 -37.06 -23.44
C ALA A 763 -0.95 -36.21 -23.41
N ASP A 764 -1.83 -36.44 -24.37
CA ASP A 764 -3.15 -35.79 -24.39
C ASP A 764 -4.10 -36.43 -23.35
N ASN A 765 -3.88 -37.68 -23.00
CA ASN A 765 -4.64 -38.42 -22.00
C ASN A 765 -4.09 -38.32 -20.56
N MET A 766 -3.47 -37.20 -20.23
CA MET A 766 -2.80 -36.99 -18.94
C MET A 766 -3.70 -37.29 -17.72
N LEU A 767 -4.98 -36.92 -17.75
CA LEU A 767 -5.92 -37.19 -16.67
C LEU A 767 -6.16 -38.70 -16.45
N GLN A 768 -6.17 -39.46 -17.52
CA GLN A 768 -6.28 -40.93 -17.42
C GLN A 768 -5.02 -41.51 -16.78
N LEU A 769 -3.81 -41.06 -17.19
CA LEU A 769 -2.55 -41.48 -16.59
C LEU A 769 -2.49 -41.12 -15.09
N VAL A 770 -2.97 -39.94 -14.73
CA VAL A 770 -3.10 -39.57 -13.31
C VAL A 770 -4.08 -40.50 -12.60
N CYS A 771 -5.28 -40.69 -13.13
CA CYS A 771 -6.31 -41.54 -12.50
C CYS A 771 -5.83 -42.96 -12.21
N MET A 772 -5.08 -43.59 -13.14
CA MET A 772 -4.63 -44.97 -12.97
C MET A 772 -3.37 -45.15 -12.10
N SER A 773 -2.75 -44.01 -11.66
CA SER A 773 -1.51 -44.05 -10.87
C SER A 773 -1.77 -44.07 -9.36
N ASP A 774 -0.74 -44.44 -8.57
CA ASP A 774 -0.78 -44.46 -7.10
C ASP A 774 -0.04 -43.27 -6.48
N VAL A 775 1.03 -42.81 -7.11
CA VAL A 775 1.85 -41.67 -6.64
C VAL A 775 2.21 -40.77 -7.83
N PHE A 776 2.15 -39.47 -7.62
CA PHE A 776 2.63 -38.49 -8.59
C PHE A 776 3.99 -37.96 -8.20
N VAL A 777 4.90 -37.83 -9.14
CA VAL A 777 6.24 -37.26 -8.98
C VAL A 777 6.45 -36.16 -9.99
N GLY A 778 6.80 -34.96 -9.53
CA GLY A 778 6.99 -33.83 -10.46
C GLY A 778 7.41 -32.54 -9.81
N LYS A 779 7.24 -31.44 -10.55
CA LYS A 779 7.47 -30.09 -10.05
C LYS A 779 6.21 -29.52 -9.39
N SER A 780 6.37 -28.53 -8.51
CA SER A 780 5.27 -27.87 -7.80
C SER A 780 4.50 -26.85 -8.65
N GLY A 781 3.95 -27.25 -9.79
CA GLY A 781 3.02 -26.46 -10.58
C GLY A 781 1.59 -26.51 -10.03
N ALA A 782 0.75 -25.49 -10.27
CA ALA A 782 -0.61 -25.44 -9.72
C ALA A 782 -1.46 -26.64 -10.14
N ASN A 783 -1.57 -26.92 -11.45
CA ASN A 783 -2.32 -28.09 -11.96
C ASN A 783 -1.65 -29.41 -11.59
N SER A 784 -0.31 -29.48 -11.64
CA SER A 784 0.46 -30.68 -11.30
C SER A 784 0.29 -31.12 -9.83
N MET A 785 -0.16 -30.20 -8.97
CA MET A 785 -0.51 -30.53 -7.58
C MET A 785 -2.01 -30.82 -7.43
N ALA A 786 -2.85 -30.02 -8.11
CA ALA A 786 -4.30 -30.08 -7.95
C ALA A 786 -4.91 -31.36 -8.54
N GLU A 787 -4.54 -31.77 -9.76
CA GLU A 787 -5.11 -32.94 -10.42
C GLU A 787 -4.78 -34.25 -9.67
N PRO A 788 -3.53 -34.56 -9.28
CA PRO A 788 -3.24 -35.71 -8.43
C PRO A 788 -3.95 -35.65 -7.08
N THR A 789 -4.04 -34.47 -6.45
CA THR A 789 -4.79 -34.32 -5.19
C THR A 789 -6.25 -34.67 -5.37
N PHE A 790 -6.88 -34.24 -6.49
CA PHE A 790 -8.27 -34.57 -6.81
C PHE A 790 -8.52 -36.07 -6.89
N PHE A 791 -7.58 -36.83 -7.45
CA PHE A 791 -7.65 -38.30 -7.49
C PHE A 791 -7.19 -39.02 -6.20
N GLY A 792 -6.85 -38.23 -5.15
CA GLY A 792 -6.47 -38.82 -3.86
C GLY A 792 -5.05 -39.31 -3.78
N MET A 793 -4.12 -38.77 -4.58
CA MET A 793 -2.75 -39.34 -4.69
C MET A 793 -1.76 -38.62 -3.75
N PRO A 794 -0.80 -39.34 -3.17
CA PRO A 794 0.43 -38.79 -2.62
C PRO A 794 1.27 -38.12 -3.71
N ILE A 795 1.99 -37.09 -3.33
CA ILE A 795 2.81 -36.30 -4.29
C ILE A 795 4.25 -36.21 -3.78
N ILE A 796 5.22 -36.53 -4.64
CA ILE A 796 6.63 -36.23 -4.41
C ILE A 796 7.05 -35.05 -5.29
N ILE A 797 7.40 -33.96 -4.67
CA ILE A 797 7.91 -32.77 -5.34
C ILE A 797 9.42 -32.87 -5.45
N THR A 798 9.96 -33.01 -6.66
CA THR A 798 11.41 -33.12 -6.90
C THR A 798 12.05 -31.79 -7.23
N LYS A 799 11.29 -30.83 -7.75
CA LYS A 799 11.82 -29.51 -8.17
C LYS A 799 10.85 -28.37 -7.87
N CYS A 800 11.45 -27.26 -7.49
CA CYS A 800 10.77 -25.99 -7.27
C CYS A 800 11.65 -24.89 -7.88
N ILE A 801 11.22 -24.24 -8.95
CA ILE A 801 12.03 -23.35 -9.77
C ILE A 801 11.74 -21.90 -9.39
N THR A 802 10.46 -21.55 -9.26
CA THR A 802 10.02 -20.18 -9.06
C THR A 802 9.55 -19.92 -7.62
N PRO A 803 9.46 -18.65 -7.17
CA PRO A 803 8.83 -18.32 -5.89
C PRO A 803 7.39 -18.75 -5.78
N ILE A 804 6.66 -18.70 -6.89
CA ILE A 804 5.27 -19.13 -7.01
C ILE A 804 5.21 -20.62 -6.68
N GLU A 805 6.02 -21.42 -7.36
CA GLU A 805 6.16 -22.85 -7.09
C GLU A 805 6.60 -23.15 -5.64
N SER A 806 7.44 -22.28 -5.05
CA SER A 806 7.81 -22.40 -3.62
C SER A 806 6.61 -22.19 -2.69
N GLY A 807 5.71 -21.28 -3.04
CA GLY A 807 4.44 -21.09 -2.33
C GLY A 807 3.54 -22.31 -2.45
N ILE A 808 3.34 -22.83 -3.66
CA ILE A 808 2.55 -24.03 -3.93
C ILE A 808 3.12 -25.23 -3.17
N LYS A 809 4.43 -25.45 -3.26
CA LYS A 809 5.12 -26.49 -2.47
C LYS A 809 4.80 -26.35 -0.97
N LYS A 810 4.96 -25.15 -0.40
CA LYS A 810 4.67 -24.89 1.02
C LYS A 810 3.22 -25.25 1.37
N TYR A 811 2.27 -24.89 0.51
CA TYR A 811 0.87 -25.19 0.72
C TYR A 811 0.61 -26.71 0.77
N TYR A 812 1.02 -27.46 -0.25
CA TYR A 812 0.76 -28.91 -0.32
C TYR A 812 1.59 -29.73 0.68
N THR A 813 2.78 -29.27 1.09
CA THR A 813 3.60 -29.99 2.08
C THR A 813 3.24 -29.64 3.53
N LYS A 814 2.76 -28.42 3.82
CA LYS A 814 2.58 -27.92 5.20
C LYS A 814 1.11 -27.70 5.60
N ILE A 815 0.25 -27.36 4.64
CA ILE A 815 -1.17 -27.06 4.90
C ILE A 815 -2.04 -28.26 4.55
N VAL A 816 -1.99 -28.72 3.28
CA VAL A 816 -2.72 -29.92 2.86
C VAL A 816 -2.04 -31.18 3.44
N GLY A 817 -0.73 -31.26 3.36
CA GLY A 817 0.05 -32.37 3.91
C GLY A 817 0.03 -33.66 3.08
N ASN A 818 -0.43 -33.57 1.81
CA ASN A 818 -0.42 -34.72 0.89
C ASN A 818 0.83 -34.80 0.01
N ALA A 819 1.78 -33.88 0.17
CA ALA A 819 3.00 -33.85 -0.62
C ALA A 819 4.27 -33.88 0.24
N MET A 820 5.32 -34.49 -0.30
CA MET A 820 6.68 -34.45 0.24
C MET A 820 7.61 -33.71 -0.70
N TYR A 821 8.57 -32.94 -0.16
CA TYR A 821 9.61 -32.29 -0.96
C TYR A 821 10.91 -33.10 -0.87
N ILE A 822 11.24 -33.80 -1.91
CA ILE A 822 12.42 -34.68 -2.00
C ILE A 822 13.18 -34.35 -3.29
N PRO A 823 14.11 -33.35 -3.25
CA PRO A 823 14.83 -32.90 -4.44
C PRO A 823 15.97 -33.83 -4.88
N ASP A 824 16.37 -34.76 -4.05
CA ASP A 824 17.37 -35.76 -4.35
C ASP A 824 16.75 -36.97 -5.09
N PRO A 825 17.16 -37.29 -6.33
CA PRO A 825 16.57 -38.37 -7.12
C PRO A 825 16.72 -39.74 -6.47
N ALA A 826 17.88 -40.05 -5.87
CA ALA A 826 18.11 -41.33 -5.22
C ALA A 826 17.24 -41.51 -3.95
N LYS A 827 17.07 -40.41 -3.17
CA LYS A 827 16.17 -40.45 -2.03
C LYS A 827 14.70 -40.55 -2.47
N ALA A 828 14.30 -39.86 -3.55
CA ALA A 828 12.96 -40.00 -4.10
C ALA A 828 12.69 -41.42 -4.58
N ALA A 829 13.63 -42.02 -5.29
CA ALA A 829 13.54 -43.42 -5.75
C ALA A 829 13.40 -44.38 -4.58
N ARG A 830 14.22 -44.27 -3.53
CA ARG A 830 14.10 -45.11 -2.33
C ARG A 830 12.76 -44.97 -1.62
N THR A 831 12.27 -43.71 -1.52
CA THR A 831 10.95 -43.44 -0.91
C THR A 831 9.83 -44.10 -1.72
N LEU A 832 9.88 -44.06 -3.05
CA LEU A 832 8.90 -44.70 -3.93
C LEU A 832 8.95 -46.19 -3.85
N ALA A 833 10.13 -46.82 -3.84
CA ALA A 833 10.33 -48.23 -3.67
C ALA A 833 9.80 -48.73 -2.31
N ASP A 834 10.05 -47.97 -1.25
CA ASP A 834 9.54 -48.24 0.09
C ASP A 834 8.00 -48.11 0.16
N MET A 835 7.39 -47.12 -0.52
CA MET A 835 5.93 -47.02 -0.64
C MET A 835 5.31 -48.17 -1.48
N ALA A 836 6.01 -48.65 -2.48
CA ALA A 836 5.57 -49.81 -3.26
C ALA A 836 5.56 -51.08 -2.41
N ALA A 837 6.60 -51.32 -1.59
CA ALA A 837 6.71 -52.46 -0.68
C ALA A 837 5.76 -52.35 0.53
N HIS A 838 5.48 -51.13 1.00
CA HIS A 838 4.72 -50.81 2.21
C HIS A 838 3.65 -49.78 1.90
N ARG A 839 2.52 -50.20 1.32
CA ARG A 839 1.45 -49.32 0.80
C ARG A 839 0.80 -48.48 1.90
N GLU A 840 0.79 -48.96 3.14
CA GLU A 840 0.29 -48.25 4.31
C GLU A 840 1.00 -46.90 4.56
N LYS A 841 2.24 -46.75 4.09
CA LYS A 841 2.99 -45.49 4.18
C LYS A 841 2.41 -44.37 3.29
N ALA A 842 1.66 -44.73 2.26
CA ALA A 842 0.98 -43.78 1.38
C ALA A 842 -0.37 -43.31 1.95
N GLU A 843 -1.01 -44.10 2.82
CA GLU A 843 -2.38 -43.86 3.31
C GLU A 843 -2.59 -42.47 3.98
N PRO A 844 -1.69 -41.97 4.86
CA PRO A 844 -1.87 -40.67 5.46
C PRO A 844 -1.94 -39.54 4.42
N TYR A 845 -1.20 -39.67 3.32
CA TYR A 845 -1.19 -38.69 2.23
C TYR A 845 -2.44 -38.79 1.37
N ILE A 846 -2.91 -40.04 1.11
CA ILE A 846 -4.16 -40.33 0.40
C ILE A 846 -5.34 -39.73 1.15
N TYR A 847 -5.43 -39.91 2.46
CA TYR A 847 -6.49 -39.39 3.31
C TYR A 847 -6.55 -37.87 3.21
N ARG A 848 -5.41 -37.18 3.37
CA ARG A 848 -5.32 -35.73 3.29
C ARG A 848 -5.65 -35.20 1.89
N ALA A 849 -5.23 -35.89 0.83
CA ALA A 849 -5.58 -35.54 -0.54
C ALA A 849 -7.10 -35.62 -0.76
N ARG A 850 -7.74 -36.71 -0.34
CA ARG A 850 -9.19 -36.90 -0.47
C ARG A 850 -10.00 -35.86 0.31
N TRP A 851 -9.53 -35.52 1.50
CA TRP A 851 -10.17 -34.46 2.31
C TRP A 851 -10.13 -33.10 1.61
N CYS A 852 -9.00 -32.71 1.05
CA CYS A 852 -8.85 -31.46 0.29
C CYS A 852 -9.65 -31.47 -1.02
N ALA A 853 -9.67 -32.60 -1.74
CA ALA A 853 -10.30 -32.72 -3.06
C ALA A 853 -11.83 -32.64 -3.03
N GLY A 854 -12.48 -32.84 -1.89
CA GLY A 854 -13.93 -32.72 -1.77
C GLY A 854 -14.51 -31.35 -2.14
N GLU A 855 -13.67 -30.32 -2.09
CA GLU A 855 -14.05 -28.95 -2.43
C GLU A 855 -13.64 -28.53 -3.85
N TYR A 856 -12.97 -29.38 -4.66
CA TYR A 856 -12.51 -29.01 -6.00
C TYR A 856 -13.65 -29.03 -7.03
N GLY A 857 -13.61 -28.07 -7.98
CA GLY A 857 -14.54 -28.01 -9.09
C GLY A 857 -14.72 -26.63 -9.68
N ALA A 858 -15.05 -26.55 -10.96
CA ALA A 858 -15.25 -25.29 -11.68
C ALA A 858 -16.69 -24.77 -11.54
N ASP A 859 -17.67 -25.61 -11.22
CA ASP A 859 -19.09 -25.26 -11.18
C ASP A 859 -19.40 -24.10 -10.23
N LYS A 860 -18.84 -24.13 -9.01
CA LYS A 860 -19.04 -23.05 -8.03
C LYS A 860 -18.46 -21.70 -8.47
N VAL A 861 -17.37 -21.75 -9.26
CA VAL A 861 -16.78 -20.53 -9.84
C VAL A 861 -17.67 -20.01 -10.96
N ALA A 862 -18.20 -20.89 -11.79
CA ALA A 862 -19.18 -20.54 -12.82
C ALA A 862 -20.44 -19.90 -12.21
N ASP A 863 -20.99 -20.49 -11.13
CA ASP A 863 -22.14 -19.96 -10.41
C ASP A 863 -21.87 -18.56 -9.83
N LEU A 864 -20.68 -18.36 -9.28
CA LEU A 864 -20.25 -17.05 -8.78
C LEU A 864 -20.16 -16.01 -9.90
N ILE A 865 -19.56 -16.37 -11.05
CA ILE A 865 -19.49 -15.46 -12.22
C ILE A 865 -20.91 -15.11 -12.68
N TYR A 866 -21.83 -16.10 -12.77
CA TYR A 866 -23.22 -15.84 -13.15
C TYR A 866 -23.94 -14.95 -12.16
N SER A 867 -23.71 -15.11 -10.85
CA SER A 867 -24.28 -14.20 -9.85
C SER A 867 -23.86 -12.75 -10.07
N ARG A 868 -22.67 -12.53 -10.62
CA ARG A 868 -22.19 -11.17 -10.99
C ARG A 868 -22.86 -10.67 -12.27
N VAL A 869 -23.12 -11.55 -13.23
CA VAL A 869 -23.93 -11.21 -14.41
C VAL A 869 -25.31 -10.71 -13.99
N VAL A 870 -25.97 -11.43 -13.09
CA VAL A 870 -27.28 -11.04 -12.54
C VAL A 870 -27.20 -9.69 -11.80
N GLU A 871 -26.18 -9.48 -10.98
CA GLU A 871 -25.94 -8.23 -10.20
C GLU A 871 -25.83 -6.98 -11.11
N ILE A 872 -25.24 -7.12 -12.29
CA ILE A 872 -25.04 -5.99 -13.23
C ILE A 872 -26.17 -5.84 -14.25
N THR A 873 -27.16 -6.72 -14.24
CA THR A 873 -28.32 -6.68 -15.15
C THR A 873 -29.47 -5.90 -14.50
N ASP A 874 -30.05 -4.93 -15.20
CA ASP A 874 -31.09 -4.05 -14.67
C ASP A 874 -32.45 -4.75 -14.45
N ALA A 875 -32.65 -5.89 -15.13
CA ALA A 875 -33.76 -6.80 -14.85
C ALA A 875 -33.24 -8.24 -14.83
N PRO A 876 -33.16 -8.91 -13.69
CA PRO A 876 -32.72 -10.30 -13.62
C PRO A 876 -33.70 -11.19 -14.43
N PRO A 877 -33.21 -12.20 -15.16
CA PRO A 877 -34.07 -13.21 -15.77
C PRO A 877 -34.87 -13.91 -14.67
N SER A 878 -36.15 -14.21 -15.04
CA SER A 878 -37.19 -14.74 -14.16
C SER A 878 -36.73 -15.85 -13.21
N ASP A 879 -37.44 -15.93 -12.10
CA ASP A 879 -37.42 -16.74 -10.86
C ASP A 879 -36.90 -18.21 -10.86
N GLU A 880 -36.38 -18.76 -11.94
CA GLU A 880 -35.90 -20.15 -11.99
C GLU A 880 -34.53 -20.38 -11.32
N TYR A 881 -33.81 -19.32 -10.95
CA TYR A 881 -32.47 -19.44 -10.33
C TYR A 881 -32.43 -18.76 -8.97
N LYS A 882 -32.72 -19.53 -7.91
CA LYS A 882 -32.43 -19.11 -6.54
C LYS A 882 -30.89 -18.87 -6.41
N VAL A 883 -30.52 -17.63 -6.24
CA VAL A 883 -29.16 -17.25 -5.87
C VAL A 883 -28.84 -17.88 -4.52
N ILE A 884 -27.92 -18.84 -4.51
CA ILE A 884 -27.37 -19.36 -3.26
C ILE A 884 -26.46 -18.25 -2.71
N SER A 885 -26.95 -17.54 -1.71
CA SER A 885 -26.12 -16.60 -0.95
C SER A 885 -25.05 -17.38 -0.19
N TYR A 886 -23.78 -17.17 -0.56
CA TYR A 886 -22.64 -17.61 0.23
C TYR A 886 -22.24 -16.43 1.14
N GLU A 887 -22.77 -16.41 2.38
CA GLU A 887 -22.20 -15.63 3.48
C GLU A 887 -20.93 -16.30 4.05
#